data_683b53cce292d32284de18d1cfed120f
#
_entry.id   683b53cce292d32284de18d1cfed120f
#
_cell.length_a   1.000
_cell.length_b   1.000
_cell.length_c   1.000
_cell.angle_alpha   90.00
_cell.angle_beta   90.00
_cell.angle_gamma   90.00
#
_symmetry.space_group_name_H-M   'P 1'
#
loop_
_entity.id
_entity.type
_entity.pdbx_description
1 polymer ?
#
loop_
_entity_poly.entity_id
_entity_poly.type
_entity_poly.pdbx_seq_one_letter_code
_entity_poly.pdbx_strand_id
1 'polypeptide(L)'
;MTSVLERNIQIELYRIFQNLVKSKFSFNDIEFTGVRFEPTINGRPDLVIEAIEKGKKMAFLVIETKRKVPFIDRKFDPYSKDVIRQASGYASELGAPYFATCNGRFMVLFDTFTAGVPLPQRRLKHYTVSFDESFAKAILEEACRFRIGVGKWLELDDVFLKRLRTFHTFITPYIFEGLNQKLKADSEFKEEYVRWLRSQLFAYSPKMNERIAEQLAYMLMNRITFYKTLETQIPTLNKLSKIEVEDSKAFSRKLREAFNKVYKEVDYEAIFEPHTVLDRIPFPKKLVYALNDFIEELGTYNLANIRSDVIGRVYEELIPDVERHRLGQYYTPPPIVDLIIEMCIKSPKDKVLDPACGSGSFLVKTYHKLKDLKKKENPFAEDSKLHEEILNQVYGIDINAFPAQLSSINLAVRNLKVTSKNINLVISDFFKVKPSIGIFPSEFDVVVTNPPYTRQEEMEYKEQVRDEALSYLDGSKIEMDARAGIYVYFFTHSAKFLKKKGMMGQITSDTWLDVGFGEDLKRFFLDHFKIHAIMWYDVRAFEKALVGTCITILEKEDESKNAREKNILKFVRIKKPMPIEDIVRKIETAKKDFENEHFGVTLKTQGKLGLKDKWGIFLRAPSIYFKIAEHKKVTKLGQIAKIRRGITSGANEFFYLDKEKIKLWKIEKQYLRPLVVSPKEMQIEINPDDLSQWVLVIHKSKEELSKENTNVLKYIQWGEEAETRIKGGKRGGTIVKGFHNLSTVKSRKLWYDIGKREAAPILRSRRIWERCVYLLNNANALANDSLYEIRPTNEKDVKVLAGILNSSITALISELEGRFYGGGVLELEVYETKDMTVIDPSKLSRKERERIETAFSKLCEAQNKSDDKLEQDANRELDNAVFDVLELNENERKQVYDGLKALRRMRLQRKEVDVLVETAEKWKPRKKPKKENRKRLEDPSKRLDIWMKREDPL
;
A
#
# COMPACT_ATOMS: atom_id res chain seq x y z
N MET A 1 -14.91 -6.22 -41.51
CA MET A 1 -14.18 -6.08 -40.23
C MET A 1 -14.81 -6.86 -39.05
N THR A 2 -16.08 -7.13 -39.08
CA THR A 2 -16.81 -7.74 -37.95
C THR A 2 -16.55 -9.24 -37.76
N SER A 3 -16.35 -10.01 -38.78
CA SER A 3 -16.07 -11.47 -38.73
C SER A 3 -14.65 -11.83 -38.30
N VAL A 4 -13.67 -10.95 -38.48
CA VAL A 4 -12.25 -11.23 -38.21
C VAL A 4 -11.95 -11.34 -36.72
N LEU A 5 -12.60 -10.56 -35.86
CA LEU A 5 -12.32 -10.53 -34.42
C LEU A 5 -12.93 -11.72 -33.66
N GLU A 6 -14.12 -12.19 -34.05
CA GLU A 6 -14.74 -13.38 -33.48
C GLU A 6 -13.96 -14.61 -33.89
N ARG A 7 -13.56 -14.69 -35.14
CA ARG A 7 -12.72 -15.76 -35.69
C ARG A 7 -11.36 -15.84 -34.97
N ASN A 8 -10.77 -14.71 -34.56
CA ASN A 8 -9.52 -14.72 -33.80
C ASN A 8 -9.72 -15.36 -32.40
N ILE A 9 -10.84 -15.10 -31.73
CA ILE A 9 -11.16 -15.74 -30.45
C ILE A 9 -11.29 -17.24 -30.65
N GLN A 10 -12.01 -17.66 -31.66
CA GLN A 10 -12.20 -19.05 -32.00
C GLN A 10 -10.88 -19.79 -32.29
N ILE A 11 -9.99 -19.15 -33.08
CA ILE A 11 -8.66 -19.70 -33.41
C ILE A 11 -7.80 -19.85 -32.17
N GLU A 12 -7.75 -18.84 -31.30
CA GLU A 12 -6.96 -18.90 -30.07
C GLU A 12 -7.49 -19.96 -29.10
N LEU A 13 -8.80 -20.05 -28.91
CA LEU A 13 -9.42 -21.10 -28.11
C LEU A 13 -9.15 -22.49 -28.73
N TYR A 14 -9.32 -22.64 -30.02
CA TYR A 14 -8.99 -23.91 -30.72
C TYR A 14 -7.55 -24.32 -30.45
N ARG A 15 -6.59 -23.37 -30.58
CA ARG A 15 -5.16 -23.62 -30.39
C ARG A 15 -4.84 -24.13 -28.98
N ILE A 16 -5.36 -23.47 -27.95
CA ILE A 16 -5.06 -23.86 -26.56
C ILE A 16 -5.69 -25.21 -26.17
N PHE A 17 -6.94 -25.46 -26.60
CA PHE A 17 -7.56 -26.75 -26.36
C PHE A 17 -6.92 -27.87 -27.17
N GLN A 18 -6.53 -27.60 -28.40
CA GLN A 18 -5.85 -28.56 -29.27
C GLN A 18 -4.46 -28.95 -28.73
N ASN A 19 -3.71 -27.98 -28.19
CA ASN A 19 -2.42 -28.25 -27.56
C ASN A 19 -2.62 -29.15 -26.31
N LEU A 20 -3.61 -28.83 -25.49
CA LEU A 20 -3.93 -29.66 -24.31
C LEU A 20 -4.33 -31.08 -24.67
N VAL A 21 -5.13 -31.28 -25.72
CA VAL A 21 -5.48 -32.62 -26.23
C VAL A 21 -4.25 -33.35 -26.79
N LYS A 22 -3.37 -32.66 -27.53
CA LYS A 22 -2.11 -33.25 -28.03
C LYS A 22 -1.18 -33.69 -26.91
N SER A 23 -1.23 -33.02 -25.72
CA SER A 23 -0.47 -33.43 -24.54
C SER A 23 -1.07 -34.64 -23.82
N LYS A 24 -2.11 -35.29 -24.41
CA LYS A 24 -2.84 -36.42 -23.84
C LYS A 24 -3.44 -36.13 -22.45
N PHE A 25 -4.01 -34.97 -22.33
CA PHE A 25 -4.66 -34.59 -21.07
C PHE A 25 -5.84 -35.52 -20.79
N SER A 26 -5.88 -36.04 -19.56
CA SER A 26 -6.96 -36.87 -19.05
C SER A 26 -7.28 -36.49 -17.60
N PHE A 27 -8.50 -36.79 -17.17
CA PHE A 27 -8.94 -36.61 -15.80
C PHE A 27 -9.78 -37.79 -15.36
N ASN A 28 -9.24 -38.61 -14.45
CA ASN A 28 -9.80 -39.93 -14.11
C ASN A 28 -10.04 -40.76 -15.37
N ASP A 29 -11.25 -41.31 -15.55
CA ASP A 29 -11.65 -42.16 -16.69
C ASP A 29 -12.06 -41.38 -17.95
N ILE A 30 -11.80 -40.06 -17.99
CA ILE A 30 -12.15 -39.16 -19.10
C ILE A 30 -10.88 -38.77 -19.83
N GLU A 31 -10.72 -39.22 -21.07
CA GLU A 31 -9.59 -38.89 -21.95
C GLU A 31 -10.06 -37.94 -23.07
N PHE A 32 -9.39 -36.77 -23.22
CA PHE A 32 -9.71 -35.83 -24.28
C PHE A 32 -9.00 -36.17 -25.59
N THR A 33 -9.78 -36.38 -26.64
CA THR A 33 -9.30 -37.01 -27.90
C THR A 33 -9.32 -36.09 -29.09
N GLY A 34 -10.05 -34.98 -29.05
CA GLY A 34 -10.14 -34.09 -30.19
C GLY A 34 -10.79 -32.74 -29.90
N VAL A 35 -10.48 -31.78 -30.74
CA VAL A 35 -11.17 -30.49 -30.80
C VAL A 35 -11.63 -30.27 -32.23
N ARG A 36 -12.94 -30.14 -32.43
CA ARG A 36 -13.50 -29.76 -33.73
C ARG A 36 -13.69 -28.24 -33.77
N PHE A 37 -13.22 -27.66 -34.83
CA PHE A 37 -13.43 -26.29 -35.20
C PHE A 37 -14.38 -26.24 -36.40
N GLU A 38 -15.58 -25.69 -36.20
CA GLU A 38 -16.55 -25.56 -37.27
C GLU A 38 -16.69 -24.09 -37.64
N PRO A 39 -16.17 -23.63 -38.80
CA PRO A 39 -16.33 -22.25 -39.23
C PRO A 39 -17.79 -21.95 -39.51
N THR A 40 -18.20 -20.78 -39.11
CA THR A 40 -19.58 -20.23 -39.10
C THR A 40 -20.37 -20.52 -40.39
N ILE A 41 -21.11 -21.63 -40.42
CA ILE A 41 -22.26 -21.85 -41.29
C ILE A 41 -23.47 -21.91 -40.37
N ASN A 42 -24.52 -21.17 -40.68
CA ASN A 42 -25.72 -21.07 -39.84
C ASN A 42 -26.14 -22.42 -39.22
N GLY A 43 -26.13 -22.49 -37.89
CA GLY A 43 -26.68 -23.63 -37.15
C GLY A 43 -25.64 -24.58 -36.54
N ARG A 44 -24.35 -24.25 -36.43
CA ARG A 44 -23.31 -25.10 -35.81
C ARG A 44 -22.54 -24.41 -34.72
N PRO A 45 -22.06 -25.13 -33.66
CA PRO A 45 -21.25 -24.54 -32.59
C PRO A 45 -19.87 -24.17 -33.11
N ASP A 46 -19.25 -23.16 -32.48
CA ASP A 46 -17.92 -22.68 -32.86
C ASP A 46 -16.81 -23.70 -32.58
N LEU A 47 -16.82 -24.30 -31.37
CA LEU A 47 -15.88 -25.35 -30.99
C LEU A 47 -16.59 -26.48 -30.27
N VAL A 48 -16.13 -27.73 -30.52
CA VAL A 48 -16.54 -28.90 -29.79
C VAL A 48 -15.32 -29.66 -29.31
N ILE A 49 -15.24 -29.90 -28.01
CA ILE A 49 -14.21 -30.71 -27.38
C ILE A 49 -14.74 -32.12 -27.22
N GLU A 50 -14.02 -33.10 -27.75
CA GLU A 50 -14.37 -34.51 -27.72
C GLU A 50 -13.58 -35.24 -26.65
N ALA A 51 -14.25 -36.23 -25.99
CA ALA A 51 -13.62 -37.07 -25.00
C ALA A 51 -14.09 -38.54 -25.17
N ILE A 52 -13.30 -39.46 -24.61
CA ILE A 52 -13.69 -40.84 -24.37
C ILE A 52 -13.90 -41.02 -22.87
N GLU A 53 -15.11 -41.44 -22.47
CA GLU A 53 -15.47 -41.79 -21.10
C GLU A 53 -15.93 -43.23 -21.09
N LYS A 54 -15.28 -44.09 -20.27
CA LYS A 54 -15.60 -45.54 -20.20
C LYS A 54 -15.67 -46.21 -21.55
N GLY A 55 -14.76 -45.90 -22.45
CA GLY A 55 -14.65 -46.47 -23.79
C GLY A 55 -15.64 -45.89 -24.82
N LYS A 56 -16.51 -44.96 -24.47
CA LYS A 56 -17.45 -44.30 -25.41
C LYS A 56 -16.96 -42.92 -25.80
N LYS A 57 -16.84 -42.69 -27.11
CA LYS A 57 -16.54 -41.34 -27.64
C LYS A 57 -17.78 -40.46 -27.59
N MET A 58 -17.62 -39.21 -27.13
CA MET A 58 -18.69 -38.23 -26.99
C MET A 58 -18.21 -36.82 -27.23
N ALA A 59 -19.11 -35.92 -27.63
CA ALA A 59 -18.91 -34.49 -27.47
C ALA A 59 -19.00 -34.18 -25.96
N PHE A 60 -17.97 -33.58 -25.38
CA PHE A 60 -17.89 -33.34 -23.95
C PHE A 60 -18.24 -31.90 -23.58
N LEU A 61 -17.71 -30.92 -24.34
CA LEU A 61 -17.96 -29.49 -24.12
C LEU A 61 -18.18 -28.80 -25.46
N VAL A 62 -19.24 -28.02 -25.54
CA VAL A 62 -19.53 -27.10 -26.65
C VAL A 62 -19.20 -25.68 -26.25
N ILE A 63 -18.48 -24.93 -27.06
CA ILE A 63 -18.17 -23.54 -26.82
C ILE A 63 -18.74 -22.67 -27.92
N GLU A 64 -19.58 -21.72 -27.55
CA GLU A 64 -20.10 -20.67 -28.41
C GLU A 64 -19.39 -19.37 -28.14
N THR A 65 -18.83 -18.77 -29.17
CA THR A 65 -18.09 -17.50 -29.02
C THR A 65 -18.90 -16.35 -29.60
N LYS A 66 -18.75 -15.22 -28.98
CA LYS A 66 -19.26 -13.96 -29.51
C LYS A 66 -18.13 -12.94 -29.46
N ARG A 67 -18.21 -11.97 -30.30
CA ARG A 67 -17.12 -11.02 -30.58
C ARG A 67 -16.78 -10.14 -29.36
N LYS A 68 -15.49 -9.82 -29.21
CA LYS A 68 -14.95 -8.96 -28.15
C LYS A 68 -15.18 -7.47 -28.38
N VAL A 69 -15.75 -7.04 -29.48
CA VAL A 69 -15.81 -5.59 -29.77
C VAL A 69 -16.91 -4.93 -28.99
N PRO A 70 -16.63 -3.77 -28.38
CA PRO A 70 -17.62 -3.07 -27.63
C PRO A 70 -18.78 -2.69 -28.51
N PHE A 71 -20.03 -3.18 -28.18
CA PHE A 71 -20.96 -2.14 -27.93
C PHE A 71 -22.03 -1.87 -28.96
N ILE A 72 -22.45 -2.81 -29.75
CA ILE A 72 -23.58 -2.59 -30.64
C ILE A 72 -24.65 -3.68 -30.59
N ASP A 73 -24.35 -4.86 -30.01
CA ASP A 73 -25.26 -5.99 -30.13
C ASP A 73 -25.33 -6.78 -28.81
N ARG A 74 -26.56 -7.13 -28.39
CA ARG A 74 -26.89 -7.98 -27.23
C ARG A 74 -26.17 -9.34 -27.23
N LYS A 75 -25.65 -9.75 -28.40
CA LYS A 75 -24.97 -11.04 -28.63
C LYS A 75 -23.57 -11.16 -28.03
N PHE A 76 -23.04 -10.13 -27.37
CA PHE A 76 -21.66 -10.16 -26.86
C PHE A 76 -21.53 -10.54 -25.40
N ASP A 77 -22.63 -10.55 -24.70
CA ASP A 77 -22.65 -10.86 -23.29
C ASP A 77 -22.76 -12.39 -23.13
N PRO A 78 -21.76 -13.04 -22.49
CA PRO A 78 -21.79 -14.48 -22.26
C PRO A 78 -22.93 -14.91 -21.33
N TYR A 79 -23.62 -13.96 -20.70
CA TYR A 79 -24.81 -14.19 -19.87
C TYR A 79 -26.15 -13.91 -20.62
N SER A 80 -26.08 -13.43 -21.86
CA SER A 80 -27.28 -13.16 -22.66
C SER A 80 -28.10 -14.43 -22.86
N LYS A 81 -29.43 -14.36 -22.64
CA LYS A 81 -30.35 -15.49 -22.80
C LYS A 81 -30.28 -16.10 -24.19
N ASP A 82 -30.09 -15.29 -25.22
CA ASP A 82 -30.01 -15.74 -26.60
C ASP A 82 -28.74 -16.55 -26.86
N VAL A 83 -27.58 -16.07 -26.37
CA VAL A 83 -26.31 -16.77 -26.51
C VAL A 83 -26.34 -18.09 -25.73
N ILE A 84 -26.87 -18.06 -24.49
CA ILE A 84 -26.99 -19.26 -23.65
C ILE A 84 -27.93 -20.27 -24.33
N ARG A 85 -29.08 -19.87 -24.88
CA ARG A 85 -30.00 -20.73 -25.59
C ARG A 85 -29.37 -21.35 -26.84
N GLN A 86 -28.64 -20.56 -27.62
CA GLN A 86 -27.92 -21.02 -28.80
C GLN A 86 -26.89 -22.09 -28.44
N ALA A 87 -25.98 -21.79 -27.46
CA ALA A 87 -24.97 -22.75 -27.01
C ALA A 87 -25.55 -24.02 -26.41
N SER A 88 -26.61 -23.89 -25.59
CA SER A 88 -27.34 -25.03 -25.02
C SER A 88 -28.05 -25.87 -26.07
N GLY A 89 -28.64 -25.26 -27.13
CA GLY A 89 -29.22 -25.94 -28.24
C GLY A 89 -28.22 -26.86 -28.91
N TYR A 90 -27.07 -26.35 -29.29
CA TYR A 90 -26.00 -27.15 -29.91
C TYR A 90 -25.47 -28.25 -28.99
N ALA A 91 -25.29 -27.96 -27.69
CA ALA A 91 -24.85 -28.97 -26.74
C ALA A 91 -25.88 -30.10 -26.60
N SER A 92 -27.16 -29.75 -26.56
CA SER A 92 -28.26 -30.72 -26.48
C SER A 92 -28.35 -31.61 -27.73
N GLU A 93 -28.21 -31.04 -28.93
CA GLU A 93 -28.20 -31.77 -30.21
C GLU A 93 -27.01 -32.75 -30.28
N LEU A 94 -25.84 -32.36 -29.78
CA LEU A 94 -24.64 -33.20 -29.77
C LEU A 94 -24.56 -34.16 -28.57
N GLY A 95 -25.50 -34.07 -27.64
CA GLY A 95 -25.48 -34.84 -26.39
C GLY A 95 -24.34 -34.46 -25.47
N ALA A 96 -23.76 -33.25 -25.63
CA ALA A 96 -22.67 -32.79 -24.79
C ALA A 96 -23.15 -32.43 -23.38
N PRO A 97 -22.53 -32.96 -22.31
CA PRO A 97 -22.95 -32.67 -20.94
C PRO A 97 -22.72 -31.21 -20.52
N TYR A 98 -21.82 -30.54 -21.19
CA TYR A 98 -21.45 -29.17 -20.86
C TYR A 98 -21.43 -28.26 -22.07
N PHE A 99 -21.72 -26.96 -21.82
CA PHE A 99 -21.46 -25.94 -22.81
C PHE A 99 -20.85 -24.69 -22.14
N ALA A 100 -20.18 -23.87 -22.95
CA ALA A 100 -19.65 -22.60 -22.51
C ALA A 100 -19.98 -21.47 -23.49
N THR A 101 -20.18 -20.28 -22.97
CA THR A 101 -20.33 -19.06 -23.75
C THR A 101 -19.09 -18.16 -23.50
N CYS A 102 -18.52 -17.58 -24.56
CA CYS A 102 -17.29 -16.81 -24.48
C CYS A 102 -17.35 -15.55 -25.34
N ASN A 103 -16.88 -14.42 -24.81
CA ASN A 103 -16.74 -13.17 -25.57
C ASN A 103 -15.27 -12.71 -25.73
N GLY A 104 -14.31 -13.62 -25.48
CA GLY A 104 -12.88 -13.35 -25.53
C GLY A 104 -12.31 -12.59 -24.32
N ARG A 105 -13.17 -12.11 -23.42
CA ARG A 105 -12.77 -11.53 -22.12
C ARG A 105 -13.24 -12.41 -20.97
N PHE A 106 -14.46 -12.93 -21.07
CA PHE A 106 -15.07 -13.81 -20.09
C PHE A 106 -15.60 -15.08 -20.77
N MET A 107 -15.53 -16.19 -20.04
CA MET A 107 -16.14 -17.44 -20.41
C MET A 107 -16.96 -17.95 -19.24
N VAL A 108 -18.16 -18.48 -19.52
CA VAL A 108 -19.06 -19.07 -18.54
C VAL A 108 -19.33 -20.50 -18.91
N LEU A 109 -19.06 -21.41 -17.99
CA LEU A 109 -19.32 -22.86 -18.14
C LEU A 109 -20.70 -23.21 -17.56
N PHE A 110 -21.45 -24.04 -18.28
CA PHE A 110 -22.81 -24.47 -17.91
C PHE A 110 -22.96 -25.99 -17.99
N ASP A 111 -23.89 -26.54 -17.20
CA ASP A 111 -24.42 -27.87 -17.36
C ASP A 111 -25.58 -27.85 -18.37
N THR A 112 -25.62 -28.87 -19.25
CA THR A 112 -26.65 -28.94 -20.32
C THR A 112 -27.95 -29.56 -19.81
N PHE A 113 -27.89 -30.58 -18.93
CA PHE A 113 -29.00 -31.48 -18.69
C PHE A 113 -29.60 -31.47 -17.29
N THR A 114 -29.19 -30.60 -16.38
CA THR A 114 -29.77 -30.61 -15.04
C THR A 114 -31.28 -30.32 -15.06
N ALA A 115 -32.06 -31.31 -14.65
CA ALA A 115 -33.51 -31.19 -14.55
C ALA A 115 -33.93 -30.24 -13.42
N GLY A 116 -35.04 -29.51 -13.62
CA GLY A 116 -35.63 -28.66 -12.61
C GLY A 116 -34.92 -27.30 -12.38
N VAL A 117 -33.78 -27.08 -13.03
CA VAL A 117 -33.05 -25.80 -12.96
C VAL A 117 -33.23 -25.02 -14.26
N PRO A 118 -33.72 -23.78 -14.25
CA PRO A 118 -33.81 -22.94 -15.44
C PRO A 118 -32.44 -22.75 -16.12
N LEU A 119 -32.43 -22.78 -17.45
CA LEU A 119 -31.18 -22.78 -18.25
C LEU A 119 -30.18 -21.66 -17.87
N PRO A 120 -30.56 -20.41 -17.63
CA PRO A 120 -29.59 -19.37 -17.19
C PRO A 120 -29.00 -19.59 -15.79
N GLN A 121 -29.58 -20.48 -15.01
CA GLN A 121 -29.10 -20.82 -13.66
C GLN A 121 -28.21 -22.09 -13.63
N ARG A 122 -28.06 -22.81 -14.73
CA ARG A 122 -27.20 -24.01 -14.83
C ARG A 122 -25.72 -23.69 -14.96
N ARG A 123 -25.25 -22.63 -14.32
CA ARG A 123 -23.88 -22.14 -14.40
C ARG A 123 -22.98 -22.89 -13.44
N LEU A 124 -21.85 -23.38 -13.92
CA LEU A 124 -20.87 -24.11 -13.12
C LEU A 124 -19.75 -23.17 -12.66
N LYS A 125 -19.16 -22.41 -13.61
CA LYS A 125 -18.04 -21.52 -13.29
C LYS A 125 -17.90 -20.39 -14.31
N HIS A 126 -17.33 -19.31 -13.83
CA HIS A 126 -16.97 -18.14 -14.63
C HIS A 126 -15.46 -17.99 -14.66
N TYR A 127 -14.91 -17.66 -15.82
CA TYR A 127 -13.49 -17.48 -16.04
C TYR A 127 -13.21 -16.13 -16.69
N THR A 128 -12.12 -15.48 -16.28
CA THR A 128 -11.47 -14.46 -17.11
C THR A 128 -10.64 -15.19 -18.15
N VAL A 129 -10.82 -14.87 -19.43
CA VAL A 129 -10.14 -15.57 -20.53
C VAL A 129 -8.66 -15.20 -20.53
N SER A 130 -7.81 -16.22 -20.41
CA SER A 130 -6.40 -16.20 -20.83
C SER A 130 -6.22 -17.22 -21.95
N PHE A 131 -5.49 -16.85 -23.01
CA PHE A 131 -5.29 -17.74 -24.15
C PHE A 131 -4.05 -18.62 -23.96
N ASP A 132 -4.00 -19.33 -22.82
CA ASP A 132 -2.94 -20.26 -22.44
C ASP A 132 -3.50 -21.64 -22.07
N GLU A 133 -2.63 -22.65 -22.02
CA GLU A 133 -3.02 -24.04 -21.73
C GLU A 133 -3.58 -24.22 -20.31
N SER A 134 -3.14 -23.42 -19.34
CA SER A 134 -3.62 -23.51 -17.96
C SER A 134 -5.10 -23.13 -17.86
N PHE A 135 -5.54 -22.18 -18.68
CA PHE A 135 -6.93 -21.79 -18.79
C PHE A 135 -7.80 -22.93 -19.38
N ALA A 136 -7.36 -23.54 -20.50
CA ALA A 136 -8.06 -24.67 -21.11
C ALA A 136 -8.15 -25.85 -20.15
N LYS A 137 -7.06 -26.18 -19.46
CA LYS A 137 -6.99 -27.20 -18.43
C LYS A 137 -7.97 -26.93 -17.29
N ALA A 138 -8.01 -25.72 -16.75
CA ALA A 138 -8.91 -25.36 -15.64
C ALA A 138 -10.39 -25.53 -16.00
N ILE A 139 -10.77 -25.26 -17.26
CA ILE A 139 -12.13 -25.45 -17.73
C ILE A 139 -12.49 -26.93 -17.80
N LEU A 140 -11.62 -27.77 -18.41
CA LEU A 140 -11.88 -29.18 -18.54
C LEU A 140 -11.84 -29.92 -17.19
N GLU A 141 -10.92 -29.59 -16.31
CA GLU A 141 -10.88 -30.12 -14.94
C GLU A 141 -12.18 -29.84 -14.18
N GLU A 142 -12.70 -28.61 -14.27
CA GLU A 142 -13.93 -28.27 -13.57
C GLU A 142 -15.14 -29.02 -14.12
N ALA A 143 -15.27 -29.11 -15.44
CA ALA A 143 -16.30 -29.89 -16.08
C ALA A 143 -16.21 -31.37 -15.67
N CYS A 144 -14.99 -31.92 -15.61
CA CYS A 144 -14.77 -33.31 -15.14
C CYS A 144 -15.13 -33.49 -13.67
N ARG A 145 -14.78 -32.55 -12.79
CA ARG A 145 -15.17 -32.58 -11.36
C ARG A 145 -16.68 -32.63 -11.19
N PHE A 146 -17.40 -31.84 -12.01
CA PHE A 146 -18.86 -31.90 -12.04
C PHE A 146 -19.36 -33.27 -12.52
N ARG A 147 -18.74 -33.82 -13.56
CA ARG A 147 -19.11 -35.13 -14.13
C ARG A 147 -19.01 -36.26 -13.12
N ILE A 148 -18.00 -36.20 -12.25
CA ILE A 148 -17.78 -37.24 -11.21
C ILE A 148 -18.44 -36.90 -9.86
N GLY A 149 -19.28 -35.87 -9.79
CA GLY A 149 -20.04 -35.50 -8.60
C GLY A 149 -19.24 -34.79 -7.49
N VAL A 150 -18.01 -34.35 -7.75
CA VAL A 150 -17.16 -33.63 -6.79
C VAL A 150 -17.23 -32.13 -6.99
N GLY A 151 -17.73 -31.67 -8.12
CA GLY A 151 -17.90 -30.23 -8.41
C GLY A 151 -19.02 -29.61 -7.57
N LYS A 152 -18.84 -28.34 -7.18
CA LYS A 152 -19.87 -27.56 -6.50
C LYS A 152 -20.53 -26.60 -7.48
N TRP A 153 -21.85 -26.44 -7.36
CA TRP A 153 -22.54 -25.36 -8.08
C TRP A 153 -21.96 -23.99 -7.68
N LEU A 154 -21.87 -23.09 -8.65
CA LEU A 154 -21.58 -21.71 -8.35
C LEU A 154 -22.74 -21.15 -7.53
N GLU A 155 -22.48 -20.67 -6.33
CA GLU A 155 -23.52 -20.05 -5.51
C GLU A 155 -24.13 -18.87 -6.25
N LEU A 156 -25.43 -18.65 -6.10
CA LEU A 156 -26.17 -17.57 -6.76
C LEU A 156 -25.50 -16.20 -6.52
N ASP A 157 -24.96 -16.04 -5.35
CA ASP A 157 -24.29 -14.84 -4.88
C ASP A 157 -23.02 -14.51 -5.68
N ASP A 158 -22.19 -15.52 -5.98
CA ASP A 158 -20.97 -15.33 -6.78
C ASP A 158 -21.27 -15.05 -8.24
N VAL A 159 -22.34 -15.64 -8.76
CA VAL A 159 -22.82 -15.35 -10.12
C VAL A 159 -23.30 -13.91 -10.24
N PHE A 160 -24.08 -13.46 -9.27
CA PHE A 160 -24.59 -12.11 -9.22
C PHE A 160 -23.46 -11.08 -9.16
N LEU A 161 -22.48 -11.29 -8.27
CA LEU A 161 -21.29 -10.43 -8.17
C LEU A 161 -20.52 -10.33 -9.50
N LYS A 162 -20.27 -11.47 -10.14
CA LYS A 162 -19.57 -11.49 -11.43
C LYS A 162 -20.35 -10.78 -12.52
N ARG A 163 -21.67 -10.93 -12.51
CA ARG A 163 -22.54 -10.23 -13.44
C ARG A 163 -22.49 -8.73 -13.29
N LEU A 164 -22.56 -8.25 -12.07
CA LEU A 164 -22.45 -6.82 -11.78
C LEU A 164 -21.10 -6.27 -12.24
N ARG A 165 -20.00 -6.97 -12.00
CA ARG A 165 -18.66 -6.58 -12.48
C ARG A 165 -18.60 -6.49 -14.01
N THR A 166 -19.17 -7.47 -14.67
CA THR A 166 -19.23 -7.50 -16.15
C THR A 166 -20.04 -6.31 -16.66
N PHE A 167 -21.20 -6.05 -16.07
CA PHE A 167 -22.05 -4.94 -16.44
C PHE A 167 -21.40 -3.58 -16.19
N HIS A 168 -20.80 -3.38 -15.03
CA HIS A 168 -20.04 -2.17 -14.72
C HIS A 168 -18.96 -1.89 -15.77
N THR A 169 -18.12 -2.89 -16.04
CA THR A 169 -17.07 -2.75 -17.07
C THR A 169 -17.65 -2.40 -18.45
N PHE A 170 -18.84 -2.90 -18.73
CA PHE A 170 -19.53 -2.67 -20.00
C PHE A 170 -20.07 -1.26 -20.13
N ILE A 171 -20.67 -0.68 -19.10
CA ILE A 171 -21.30 0.66 -19.17
C ILE A 171 -20.31 1.81 -18.98
N THR A 172 -19.18 1.59 -18.31
CA THR A 172 -18.20 2.63 -18.01
C THR A 172 -17.77 3.46 -19.23
N PRO A 173 -17.41 2.87 -20.40
CA PRO A 173 -17.04 3.65 -21.58
C PRO A 173 -18.13 4.59 -22.09
N TYR A 174 -19.40 4.23 -21.92
CA TYR A 174 -20.51 5.09 -22.34
C TYR A 174 -20.75 6.25 -21.38
N ILE A 175 -20.57 6.02 -20.10
CA ILE A 175 -20.58 7.09 -19.10
C ILE A 175 -19.42 8.06 -19.39
N PHE A 176 -18.23 7.53 -19.71
CA PHE A 176 -17.07 8.34 -20.10
C PHE A 176 -17.33 9.16 -21.38
N GLU A 177 -17.94 8.53 -22.39
CA GLU A 177 -18.34 9.22 -23.62
C GLU A 177 -19.32 10.35 -23.32
N GLY A 178 -20.40 10.09 -22.55
CA GLY A 178 -21.38 11.07 -22.16
C GLY A 178 -20.80 12.22 -21.34
N LEU A 179 -19.92 11.92 -20.39
CA LEU A 179 -19.21 12.93 -19.59
C LEU A 179 -18.36 13.84 -20.48
N ASN A 180 -17.56 13.28 -21.38
CA ASN A 180 -16.70 14.07 -22.27
C ASN A 180 -17.52 14.89 -23.28
N GLN A 181 -18.63 14.38 -23.80
CA GLN A 181 -19.53 15.13 -24.64
C GLN A 181 -20.10 16.35 -23.90
N LYS A 182 -20.55 16.16 -22.66
CA LYS A 182 -21.09 17.24 -21.83
C LYS A 182 -20.03 18.27 -21.47
N LEU A 183 -18.83 17.84 -21.08
CA LEU A 183 -17.70 18.73 -20.78
C LEU A 183 -17.23 19.57 -21.99
N LYS A 184 -17.42 19.08 -23.22
CA LYS A 184 -17.09 19.82 -24.45
C LYS A 184 -18.21 20.79 -24.87
N ALA A 185 -19.46 20.41 -24.64
CA ALA A 185 -20.62 21.14 -25.12
C ALA A 185 -21.13 22.23 -24.15
N ASP A 186 -20.77 22.15 -22.86
CA ASP A 186 -21.31 22.97 -21.80
C ASP A 186 -20.21 23.48 -20.88
N SER A 187 -19.84 24.77 -21.06
CA SER A 187 -18.77 25.42 -20.29
C SER A 187 -19.13 25.61 -18.81
N GLU A 188 -20.42 25.91 -18.51
CA GLU A 188 -20.88 26.05 -17.13
C GLU A 188 -20.81 24.74 -16.38
N PHE A 189 -21.27 23.65 -17.00
CA PHE A 189 -21.13 22.32 -16.44
C PHE A 189 -19.66 21.96 -16.20
N LYS A 190 -18.76 22.33 -17.11
CA LYS A 190 -17.33 22.10 -16.96
C LYS A 190 -16.75 22.82 -15.74
N GLU A 191 -17.14 24.07 -15.51
CA GLU A 191 -16.69 24.82 -14.33
C GLU A 191 -17.23 24.21 -13.03
N GLU A 192 -18.50 23.82 -13.01
CA GLU A 192 -19.10 23.14 -11.88
C GLU A 192 -18.45 21.78 -11.62
N TYR A 193 -18.18 21.02 -12.69
CA TYR A 193 -17.47 19.75 -12.59
C TYR A 193 -16.07 19.91 -12.01
N VAL A 194 -15.31 20.92 -12.43
CA VAL A 194 -13.97 21.23 -11.87
C VAL A 194 -14.09 21.65 -10.41
N ARG A 195 -15.09 22.46 -10.04
CA ARG A 195 -15.34 22.82 -8.63
C ARG A 195 -15.68 21.59 -7.80
N TRP A 196 -16.55 20.71 -8.33
CA TRP A 196 -16.90 19.46 -7.68
C TRP A 196 -15.70 18.53 -7.53
N LEU A 197 -14.84 18.37 -8.55
CA LEU A 197 -13.60 17.60 -8.43
C LEU A 197 -12.70 18.14 -7.31
N ARG A 198 -12.54 19.45 -7.22
CA ARG A 198 -11.75 20.08 -6.15
C ARG A 198 -12.35 19.83 -4.77
N SER A 199 -13.68 19.86 -4.64
CA SER A 199 -14.33 19.53 -3.36
C SER A 199 -14.10 18.06 -2.95
N GLN A 200 -13.84 17.18 -3.92
CA GLN A 200 -13.47 15.76 -3.70
C GLN A 200 -11.94 15.56 -3.64
N LEU A 201 -11.15 16.62 -3.56
CA LEU A 201 -9.68 16.62 -3.56
C LEU A 201 -9.04 16.02 -4.82
N PHE A 202 -9.72 16.14 -5.98
CA PHE A 202 -9.19 15.67 -7.25
C PHE A 202 -8.75 16.82 -8.16
N ALA A 203 -7.60 16.65 -8.82
CA ALA A 203 -7.16 17.54 -9.88
C ALA A 203 -7.81 17.17 -11.22
N TYR A 204 -8.27 18.18 -11.96
CA TYR A 204 -8.85 17.97 -13.30
C TYR A 204 -7.79 17.45 -14.28
N SER A 205 -8.04 16.31 -14.89
CA SER A 205 -7.24 15.75 -15.97
C SER A 205 -8.06 14.75 -16.80
N PRO A 206 -7.68 14.49 -18.06
CA PRO A 206 -8.35 13.47 -18.88
C PRO A 206 -8.37 12.08 -18.22
N LYS A 207 -7.32 11.73 -17.50
CA LYS A 207 -7.22 10.48 -16.75
C LYS A 207 -8.16 10.46 -15.54
N MET A 208 -8.38 11.62 -14.92
CA MET A 208 -9.36 11.74 -13.83
C MET A 208 -10.77 11.54 -14.35
N ASN A 209 -11.10 12.03 -15.55
CA ASN A 209 -12.41 11.82 -16.16
C ASN A 209 -12.74 10.34 -16.38
N GLU A 210 -11.73 9.49 -16.73
CA GLU A 210 -11.92 8.03 -16.81
C GLU A 210 -12.33 7.45 -15.46
N ARG A 211 -11.63 7.85 -14.39
CA ARG A 211 -11.92 7.40 -13.02
C ARG A 211 -13.32 7.84 -12.55
N ILE A 212 -13.65 9.09 -12.81
CA ILE A 212 -14.97 9.60 -12.45
C ILE A 212 -16.05 8.84 -13.21
N ALA A 213 -15.85 8.54 -14.49
CA ALA A 213 -16.79 7.72 -15.27
C ALA A 213 -16.98 6.31 -14.67
N GLU A 214 -15.92 5.68 -14.17
CA GLU A 214 -16.02 4.41 -13.44
C GLU A 214 -16.87 4.54 -12.18
N GLN A 215 -16.63 5.57 -11.36
CA GLN A 215 -17.42 5.83 -10.15
C GLN A 215 -18.89 6.12 -10.46
N LEU A 216 -19.16 6.94 -11.48
CA LEU A 216 -20.52 7.26 -11.91
C LEU A 216 -21.26 6.04 -12.48
N ALA A 217 -20.55 5.16 -13.18
CA ALA A 217 -21.08 3.87 -13.63
C ALA A 217 -21.48 2.97 -12.45
N TYR A 218 -20.65 2.90 -11.41
CA TYR A 218 -20.99 2.21 -10.16
C TYR A 218 -22.22 2.81 -9.49
N MET A 219 -22.26 4.12 -9.34
CA MET A 219 -23.40 4.80 -8.70
C MET A 219 -24.69 4.49 -9.42
N LEU A 220 -24.69 4.57 -10.75
CA LEU A 220 -25.86 4.28 -11.57
C LEU A 220 -26.31 2.82 -11.43
N MET A 221 -25.39 1.89 -11.55
CA MET A 221 -25.65 0.46 -11.37
C MET A 221 -26.20 0.16 -9.97
N ASN A 222 -25.60 0.75 -8.96
CA ASN A 222 -26.01 0.57 -7.57
C ASN A 222 -27.43 1.12 -7.32
N ARG A 223 -27.74 2.32 -7.82
CA ARG A 223 -29.08 2.89 -7.71
C ARG A 223 -30.13 1.97 -8.34
N ILE A 224 -29.86 1.42 -9.52
CA ILE A 224 -30.79 0.49 -10.18
C ILE A 224 -30.91 -0.80 -9.38
N THR A 225 -29.81 -1.40 -8.93
CA THR A 225 -29.82 -2.65 -8.17
C THR A 225 -30.55 -2.47 -6.85
N PHE A 226 -30.30 -1.35 -6.15
CA PHE A 226 -30.95 -1.06 -4.89
C PHE A 226 -32.45 -0.77 -5.07
N TYR A 227 -32.83 -0.03 -6.11
CA TYR A 227 -34.23 0.16 -6.47
C TYR A 227 -34.93 -1.19 -6.67
N LYS A 228 -34.32 -2.08 -7.46
CA LYS A 228 -34.85 -3.43 -7.73
C LYS A 228 -34.96 -4.28 -6.46
N THR A 229 -34.12 -4.05 -5.48
CA THR A 229 -34.20 -4.71 -4.18
C THR A 229 -35.36 -4.13 -3.36
N LEU A 230 -35.49 -2.80 -3.31
CA LEU A 230 -36.59 -2.13 -2.60
C LEU A 230 -37.96 -2.48 -3.14
N GLU A 231 -38.13 -2.57 -4.47
CA GLU A 231 -39.43 -2.91 -5.08
C GLU A 231 -39.93 -4.32 -4.68
N THR A 232 -39.03 -5.21 -4.18
CA THR A 232 -39.43 -6.52 -3.65
C THR A 232 -39.91 -6.48 -2.22
N GLN A 233 -39.60 -5.41 -1.48
CA GLN A 233 -39.87 -5.25 -0.05
C GLN A 233 -40.96 -4.22 0.23
N ILE A 234 -41.10 -3.23 -0.65
CA ILE A 234 -42.03 -2.10 -0.49
C ILE A 234 -43.13 -2.17 -1.53
N PRO A 235 -44.34 -2.63 -1.15
CA PRO A 235 -45.46 -2.85 -2.12
C PRO A 235 -45.95 -1.57 -2.79
N THR A 236 -45.74 -0.39 -2.19
CA THR A 236 -46.15 0.91 -2.73
C THR A 236 -45.20 1.45 -3.78
N LEU A 237 -44.01 0.85 -3.90
CA LEU A 237 -43.02 1.26 -4.89
C LEU A 237 -43.32 0.62 -6.24
N ASN A 238 -43.42 1.44 -7.29
CA ASN A 238 -43.66 0.95 -8.63
C ASN A 238 -42.51 0.05 -9.10
N LYS A 239 -42.83 -1.05 -9.76
CA LYS A 239 -41.80 -1.92 -10.36
C LYS A 239 -41.02 -1.17 -11.44
N LEU A 240 -39.73 -1.15 -11.35
CA LEU A 240 -38.87 -0.64 -12.40
C LEU A 240 -38.76 -1.69 -13.51
N SER A 241 -39.54 -1.50 -14.57
CA SER A 241 -39.54 -2.33 -15.75
C SER A 241 -38.73 -1.68 -16.87
N LYS A 242 -38.58 -2.35 -17.98
CA LYS A 242 -38.03 -1.79 -19.21
C LYS A 242 -38.68 -0.45 -19.54
N ILE A 243 -37.86 0.57 -19.72
CA ILE A 243 -38.31 1.92 -20.06
C ILE A 243 -38.31 2.05 -21.60
N GLU A 244 -39.46 1.90 -22.20
CA GLU A 244 -39.63 2.07 -23.64
C GLU A 244 -39.83 3.55 -23.98
N VAL A 245 -38.87 4.11 -24.70
CA VAL A 245 -38.87 5.51 -25.15
C VAL A 245 -38.11 5.63 -26.47
N GLU A 246 -38.48 6.64 -27.24
CA GLU A 246 -37.88 6.90 -28.55
C GLU A 246 -36.51 7.52 -28.46
N ASP A 247 -36.24 8.29 -27.41
CA ASP A 247 -34.97 8.96 -27.23
C ASP A 247 -34.35 8.74 -25.85
N SER A 248 -33.04 8.95 -25.77
CA SER A 248 -32.25 8.77 -24.55
C SER A 248 -32.51 9.83 -23.49
N LYS A 249 -33.01 11.02 -23.85
CA LYS A 249 -33.36 12.08 -22.88
C LYS A 249 -34.61 11.69 -22.12
N ALA A 250 -35.61 11.15 -22.83
CA ALA A 250 -36.84 10.64 -22.22
C ALA A 250 -36.53 9.45 -21.29
N PHE A 251 -35.63 8.56 -21.67
CA PHE A 251 -35.14 7.47 -20.79
C PHE A 251 -34.53 8.02 -19.50
N SER A 252 -33.57 8.93 -19.62
CA SER A 252 -32.88 9.52 -18.47
C SER A 252 -33.87 10.26 -17.54
N ARG A 253 -34.87 10.91 -18.09
CA ARG A 253 -35.94 11.58 -17.32
C ARG A 253 -36.76 10.57 -16.52
N LYS A 254 -37.29 9.53 -17.17
CA LYS A 254 -38.11 8.50 -16.52
C LYS A 254 -37.34 7.74 -15.44
N LEU A 255 -36.08 7.43 -15.68
CA LEU A 255 -35.22 6.80 -14.68
C LEU A 255 -35.01 7.69 -13.46
N ARG A 256 -34.79 9.00 -13.69
CA ARG A 256 -34.67 10.00 -12.60
C ARG A 256 -36.00 10.19 -11.85
N GLU A 257 -37.10 10.17 -12.52
CA GLU A 257 -38.43 10.23 -11.89
C GLU A 257 -38.65 9.05 -10.95
N ALA A 258 -38.20 7.83 -11.35
CA ALA A 258 -38.25 6.67 -10.49
C ALA A 258 -37.38 6.85 -9.25
N PHE A 259 -36.11 7.31 -9.42
CA PHE A 259 -35.21 7.57 -8.30
C PHE A 259 -35.73 8.68 -7.38
N ASN A 260 -36.26 9.77 -7.93
CA ASN A 260 -36.82 10.86 -7.14
C ASN A 260 -38.08 10.43 -6.34
N LYS A 261 -38.82 9.45 -6.81
CA LYS A 261 -39.93 8.88 -6.04
C LYS A 261 -39.42 8.18 -4.79
N VAL A 262 -38.38 7.38 -4.92
CA VAL A 262 -37.72 6.74 -3.73
C VAL A 262 -37.18 7.81 -2.80
N TYR A 263 -36.46 8.80 -3.32
CA TYR A 263 -35.92 9.92 -2.55
C TYR A 263 -36.97 10.65 -1.72
N LYS A 264 -38.15 10.90 -2.29
CA LYS A 264 -39.20 11.68 -1.63
C LYS A 264 -40.16 10.86 -0.76
N GLU A 265 -40.45 9.62 -1.15
CA GLU A 265 -41.51 8.82 -0.53
C GLU A 265 -41.00 7.70 0.36
N VAL A 266 -39.76 7.24 0.15
CA VAL A 266 -39.20 6.07 0.81
C VAL A 266 -37.97 6.39 1.68
N ASP A 267 -37.44 7.60 1.58
CA ASP A 267 -36.45 8.18 2.48
C ASP A 267 -35.02 7.57 2.44
N TYR A 268 -34.57 7.11 1.28
CA TYR A 268 -33.16 6.72 1.09
C TYR A 268 -32.38 7.86 0.42
N GLU A 269 -32.33 9.02 1.09
CA GLU A 269 -31.70 10.25 0.59
C GLU A 269 -30.27 10.04 0.13
N ALA A 270 -29.42 9.47 0.96
CA ALA A 270 -28.01 9.29 0.67
C ALA A 270 -27.73 8.42 -0.59
N ILE A 271 -28.70 7.61 -1.03
CA ILE A 271 -28.56 6.76 -2.21
C ILE A 271 -29.15 7.42 -3.46
N PHE A 272 -30.34 8.03 -3.33
CA PHE A 272 -31.13 8.52 -4.45
C PHE A 272 -31.11 10.05 -4.60
N GLU A 273 -30.43 10.78 -3.70
CA GLU A 273 -30.25 12.22 -3.84
C GLU A 273 -29.71 12.58 -5.24
N PRO A 274 -30.26 13.60 -5.91
CA PRO A 274 -29.79 14.03 -7.22
C PRO A 274 -28.29 14.34 -7.21
N HIS A 275 -27.55 13.71 -8.12
CA HIS A 275 -26.09 13.88 -8.21
C HIS A 275 -25.74 14.94 -9.25
N THR A 276 -25.00 15.97 -8.84
CA THR A 276 -24.65 17.14 -9.67
C THR A 276 -24.01 16.80 -11.02
N VAL A 277 -23.26 15.69 -11.10
CA VAL A 277 -22.58 15.26 -12.33
C VAL A 277 -23.36 14.16 -13.04
N LEU A 278 -23.67 13.03 -12.34
CA LEU A 278 -24.30 11.86 -12.96
C LEU A 278 -25.64 12.19 -13.64
N ASP A 279 -26.48 12.97 -12.97
CA ASP A 279 -27.80 13.27 -13.46
C ASP A 279 -27.85 14.30 -14.62
N ARG A 280 -26.71 14.90 -14.97
CA ARG A 280 -26.55 15.84 -16.08
C ARG A 280 -25.82 15.26 -17.28
N ILE A 281 -25.26 14.04 -17.17
CA ILE A 281 -24.58 13.37 -18.28
C ILE A 281 -25.62 12.82 -19.26
N PRO A 282 -25.48 13.07 -20.57
CA PRO A 282 -26.33 12.45 -21.57
C PRO A 282 -26.05 10.96 -21.68
N PHE A 283 -27.08 10.15 -21.79
CA PHE A 283 -26.95 8.71 -21.98
C PHE A 283 -26.95 8.38 -23.48
N PRO A 284 -25.87 7.86 -24.05
CA PRO A 284 -25.86 7.38 -25.42
C PRO A 284 -26.89 6.25 -25.61
N LYS A 285 -27.47 6.11 -26.81
CA LYS A 285 -28.49 5.06 -27.10
C LYS A 285 -28.05 3.66 -26.67
N LYS A 286 -26.75 3.37 -26.82
CA LYS A 286 -26.17 2.07 -26.41
C LYS A 286 -26.22 1.85 -24.90
N LEU A 287 -26.01 2.89 -24.11
CA LEU A 287 -26.15 2.83 -22.66
C LEU A 287 -27.62 2.59 -22.28
N VAL A 288 -28.57 3.24 -22.96
CA VAL A 288 -30.01 3.05 -22.71
C VAL A 288 -30.42 1.58 -22.93
N TYR A 289 -29.97 0.96 -24.02
CA TYR A 289 -30.24 -0.46 -24.26
C TYR A 289 -29.64 -1.35 -23.17
N ALA A 290 -28.39 -1.07 -22.80
CA ALA A 290 -27.71 -1.84 -21.77
C ALA A 290 -28.40 -1.74 -20.40
N LEU A 291 -28.84 -0.53 -20.03
CA LEU A 291 -29.56 -0.29 -18.78
C LEU A 291 -30.91 -1.00 -18.77
N ASN A 292 -31.64 -0.99 -19.88
CA ASN A 292 -32.90 -1.71 -19.99
C ASN A 292 -32.71 -3.22 -19.86
N ASP A 293 -31.70 -3.79 -20.54
CA ASP A 293 -31.39 -5.22 -20.43
C ASP A 293 -31.01 -5.58 -19.00
N PHE A 294 -30.26 -4.71 -18.33
CA PHE A 294 -29.87 -4.91 -16.92
C PHE A 294 -31.08 -4.84 -15.97
N ILE A 295 -31.98 -3.89 -16.14
CA ILE A 295 -33.23 -3.77 -15.37
C ILE A 295 -34.09 -5.04 -15.53
N GLU A 296 -34.27 -5.52 -16.76
CA GLU A 296 -34.99 -6.77 -17.03
C GLU A 296 -34.29 -7.99 -16.39
N GLU A 297 -32.97 -8.06 -16.50
CA GLU A 297 -32.19 -9.16 -15.92
C GLU A 297 -32.29 -9.19 -14.41
N LEU A 298 -32.15 -8.05 -13.73
CA LEU A 298 -32.32 -7.95 -12.27
C LEU A 298 -33.71 -8.45 -11.85
N GLY A 299 -34.74 -8.22 -12.66
CA GLY A 299 -36.09 -8.74 -12.41
C GLY A 299 -36.20 -10.27 -12.46
N THR A 300 -35.19 -10.99 -12.99
CA THR A 300 -35.16 -12.47 -13.00
C THR A 300 -34.53 -13.05 -11.75
N TYR A 301 -33.86 -12.27 -10.92
CA TYR A 301 -33.29 -12.71 -9.64
C TYR A 301 -34.34 -12.52 -8.54
N ASN A 302 -34.40 -13.48 -7.62
CA ASN A 302 -35.19 -13.30 -6.41
C ASN A 302 -34.35 -12.49 -5.39
N LEU A 303 -34.30 -11.17 -5.58
CA LEU A 303 -33.52 -10.25 -4.75
C LEU A 303 -34.00 -10.24 -3.29
N ALA A 304 -35.25 -10.66 -3.03
CA ALA A 304 -35.79 -10.80 -1.67
C ALA A 304 -35.08 -11.89 -0.86
N ASN A 305 -34.56 -12.91 -1.51
CA ASN A 305 -33.87 -14.04 -0.87
C ASN A 305 -32.34 -13.88 -0.86
N ILE A 306 -31.79 -12.83 -1.48
CA ILE A 306 -30.35 -12.54 -1.37
C ILE A 306 -30.09 -12.04 0.05
N ARG A 307 -29.20 -12.73 0.74
CA ARG A 307 -28.84 -12.37 2.14
C ARG A 307 -28.25 -10.95 2.16
N SER A 308 -28.55 -10.22 3.22
CA SER A 308 -28.10 -8.83 3.40
C SER A 308 -26.57 -8.68 3.37
N ASP A 309 -25.84 -9.73 3.81
CA ASP A 309 -24.38 -9.75 3.75
C ASP A 309 -23.84 -9.88 2.32
N VAL A 310 -24.59 -10.54 1.44
CA VAL A 310 -24.24 -10.66 0.00
C VAL A 310 -24.40 -9.33 -0.71
N ILE A 311 -25.49 -8.61 -0.44
CA ILE A 311 -25.67 -7.27 -1.00
C ILE A 311 -24.55 -6.35 -0.54
N GLY A 312 -24.17 -6.40 0.74
CA GLY A 312 -22.99 -5.68 1.25
C GLY A 312 -21.69 -6.07 0.54
N ARG A 313 -21.42 -7.36 0.35
CA ARG A 313 -20.27 -7.88 -0.41
C ARG A 313 -20.29 -7.45 -1.88
N VAL A 314 -21.46 -7.41 -2.50
CA VAL A 314 -21.63 -6.88 -3.88
C VAL A 314 -20.98 -5.52 -4.00
N TYR A 315 -21.27 -4.64 -3.07
CA TYR A 315 -20.77 -3.26 -3.11
C TYR A 315 -19.29 -3.15 -2.69
N GLU A 316 -18.82 -4.01 -1.79
CA GLU A 316 -17.42 -4.03 -1.38
C GLU A 316 -16.49 -4.64 -2.44
N GLU A 317 -16.88 -5.75 -3.07
CA GLU A 317 -16.04 -6.48 -4.02
C GLU A 317 -16.06 -5.93 -5.45
N LEU A 318 -17.01 -5.07 -5.79
CA LEU A 318 -17.11 -4.47 -7.13
C LEU A 318 -15.98 -3.46 -7.43
N ILE A 319 -15.37 -2.86 -6.41
CA ILE A 319 -14.24 -1.94 -6.60
C ILE A 319 -12.95 -2.75 -6.82
N PRO A 320 -12.26 -2.61 -7.97
CA PRO A 320 -10.98 -3.30 -8.21
C PRO A 320 -9.93 -2.93 -7.15
N ASP A 321 -9.14 -3.91 -6.69
CA ASP A 321 -8.10 -3.69 -5.68
C ASP A 321 -7.12 -2.56 -6.06
N VAL A 322 -6.79 -2.42 -7.35
CA VAL A 322 -5.94 -1.34 -7.88
C VAL A 322 -6.57 0.04 -7.69
N GLU A 323 -7.89 0.13 -7.81
CA GLU A 323 -8.66 1.37 -7.64
C GLU A 323 -8.78 1.74 -6.16
N ARG A 324 -8.96 0.75 -5.28
CA ARG A 324 -8.97 0.93 -3.82
C ARG A 324 -7.65 1.53 -3.32
N HIS A 325 -6.52 1.01 -3.81
CA HIS A 325 -5.19 1.56 -3.48
C HIS A 325 -4.95 2.98 -4.01
N ARG A 326 -5.51 3.30 -5.19
CA ARG A 326 -5.35 4.62 -5.82
C ARG A 326 -6.18 5.72 -5.19
N LEU A 327 -7.33 5.36 -4.62
CA LEU A 327 -8.24 6.31 -3.95
C LEU A 327 -7.73 6.70 -2.55
N GLY A 328 -6.60 6.14 -2.09
CA GLY A 328 -6.15 6.26 -0.71
C GLY A 328 -7.11 5.55 0.27
N GLN A 329 -8.09 4.84 -0.26
CA GLN A 329 -9.01 4.01 0.49
C GLN A 329 -8.31 2.69 0.80
N TYR A 330 -7.57 2.68 1.88
CA TYR A 330 -7.04 1.43 2.41
C TYR A 330 -8.20 0.63 2.98
N TYR A 331 -8.55 -0.47 2.29
CA TYR A 331 -9.47 -1.46 2.84
C TYR A 331 -8.94 -1.95 4.19
N THR A 332 -9.72 -1.78 5.23
CA THR A 332 -9.38 -2.29 6.55
C THR A 332 -9.80 -3.75 6.62
N PRO A 333 -8.88 -4.71 6.77
CA PRO A 333 -9.24 -6.12 6.91
C PRO A 333 -10.26 -6.35 8.02
N PRO A 334 -11.29 -7.18 7.80
CA PRO A 334 -12.36 -7.39 8.79
C PRO A 334 -11.87 -7.72 10.20
N PRO A 335 -10.85 -8.57 10.42
CA PRO A 335 -10.37 -8.84 11.77
C PRO A 335 -9.78 -7.63 12.48
N ILE A 336 -9.24 -6.64 11.75
CA ILE A 336 -8.74 -5.39 12.33
C ILE A 336 -9.92 -4.52 12.78
N VAL A 337 -10.94 -4.41 11.93
CA VAL A 337 -12.17 -3.68 12.27
C VAL A 337 -12.83 -4.31 13.50
N ASP A 338 -13.00 -5.64 13.49
CA ASP A 338 -13.59 -6.38 14.61
C ASP A 338 -12.81 -6.14 15.91
N LEU A 339 -11.47 -6.16 15.87
CA LEU A 339 -10.63 -5.91 17.04
C LEU A 339 -10.83 -4.50 17.60
N ILE A 340 -10.84 -3.48 16.74
CA ILE A 340 -11.04 -2.08 17.17
C ILE A 340 -12.44 -1.92 17.77
N ILE A 341 -13.46 -2.45 17.13
CA ILE A 341 -14.85 -2.41 17.60
C ILE A 341 -15.00 -3.11 18.95
N GLU A 342 -14.45 -4.32 19.12
CA GLU A 342 -14.49 -5.06 20.39
C GLU A 342 -13.75 -4.33 21.51
N MET A 343 -12.67 -3.63 21.21
CA MET A 343 -11.93 -2.85 22.21
C MET A 343 -12.66 -1.56 22.62
N CYS A 344 -13.36 -0.90 21.67
CA CYS A 344 -13.90 0.44 21.89
C CYS A 344 -15.38 0.46 22.30
N ILE A 345 -16.24 -0.42 21.75
CA ILE A 345 -17.69 -0.41 22.00
C ILE A 345 -18.02 -1.36 23.15
N LYS A 346 -18.48 -0.83 24.26
CA LYS A 346 -18.75 -1.59 25.49
C LYS A 346 -20.22 -1.53 25.94
N SER A 347 -20.98 -0.53 25.50
CA SER A 347 -22.37 -0.33 25.90
C SER A 347 -23.32 -0.42 24.68
N PRO A 348 -24.53 -1.00 24.84
CA PRO A 348 -25.56 -0.99 23.81
C PRO A 348 -26.10 0.43 23.50
N LYS A 349 -25.74 1.41 24.32
CA LYS A 349 -26.15 2.82 24.18
C LYS A 349 -25.07 3.69 23.53
N ASP A 350 -23.88 3.15 23.22
CA ASP A 350 -22.78 3.92 22.67
C ASP A 350 -23.17 4.56 21.34
N LYS A 351 -22.91 5.86 21.19
CA LYS A 351 -22.95 6.60 19.92
C LYS A 351 -21.58 6.58 19.30
N VAL A 352 -21.52 6.16 18.06
CA VAL A 352 -20.26 5.87 17.36
C VAL A 352 -20.12 6.71 16.11
N LEU A 353 -18.96 7.35 15.93
CA LEU A 353 -18.59 8.12 14.75
C LEU A 353 -17.42 7.45 14.02
N ASP A 354 -17.55 7.31 12.69
CA ASP A 354 -16.44 7.06 11.78
C ASP A 354 -16.23 8.29 10.89
N PRO A 355 -15.21 9.12 11.13
CA PRO A 355 -14.97 10.35 10.39
C PRO A 355 -14.32 10.17 9.00
N ALA A 356 -14.04 8.94 8.59
CA ALA A 356 -13.55 8.57 7.25
C ALA A 356 -14.14 7.21 6.84
N CYS A 357 -15.48 7.14 6.79
CA CYS A 357 -16.20 5.88 6.82
C CYS A 357 -16.00 5.00 5.57
N GLY A 358 -15.55 5.56 4.46
CA GLY A 358 -15.36 4.81 3.23
C GLY A 358 -16.64 4.08 2.80
N SER A 359 -16.52 2.78 2.51
CA SER A 359 -17.66 1.90 2.20
C SER A 359 -18.44 1.42 3.43
N GLY A 360 -18.10 1.88 4.64
CA GLY A 360 -18.84 1.61 5.88
C GLY A 360 -18.41 0.37 6.65
N SER A 361 -17.19 -0.13 6.46
CA SER A 361 -16.73 -1.34 7.16
C SER A 361 -16.85 -1.21 8.70
N PHE A 362 -16.40 -0.09 9.27
CA PHE A 362 -16.56 0.18 10.70
C PHE A 362 -18.02 0.36 11.09
N LEU A 363 -18.81 1.07 10.30
CA LEU A 363 -20.23 1.34 10.59
C LEU A 363 -21.06 0.06 10.62
N VAL A 364 -20.82 -0.84 9.66
CA VAL A 364 -21.49 -2.15 9.59
C VAL A 364 -21.13 -3.04 10.79
N LYS A 365 -19.84 -3.08 11.14
CA LYS A 365 -19.39 -3.87 12.31
C LYS A 365 -19.89 -3.26 13.63
N THR A 366 -19.93 -1.93 13.72
CA THR A 366 -20.59 -1.21 14.82
C THR A 366 -22.05 -1.60 14.93
N TYR A 367 -22.78 -1.60 13.81
CA TYR A 367 -24.18 -2.03 13.79
C TYR A 367 -24.35 -3.44 14.36
N HIS A 368 -23.56 -4.41 13.94
CA HIS A 368 -23.63 -5.77 14.45
C HIS A 368 -23.29 -5.83 15.94
N LYS A 369 -22.23 -5.15 16.38
CA LYS A 369 -21.84 -5.12 17.80
C LYS A 369 -22.93 -4.54 18.70
N LEU A 370 -23.51 -3.41 18.30
CA LEU A 370 -24.62 -2.79 19.04
C LEU A 370 -25.86 -3.70 19.07
N LYS A 371 -26.19 -4.37 17.94
CA LYS A 371 -27.27 -5.33 17.86
C LYS A 371 -27.06 -6.49 18.84
N ASP A 372 -25.86 -7.05 18.88
CA ASP A 372 -25.51 -8.14 19.80
C ASP A 372 -25.59 -7.71 21.27
N LEU A 373 -25.10 -6.51 21.60
CA LEU A 373 -25.19 -5.96 22.96
C LEU A 373 -26.64 -5.72 23.36
N LYS A 374 -27.47 -5.11 22.50
CA LYS A 374 -28.91 -4.89 22.77
C LYS A 374 -29.67 -6.20 22.88
N LYS A 375 -29.37 -7.22 22.06
CA LYS A 375 -29.96 -8.55 22.17
C LYS A 375 -29.55 -9.28 23.46
N LYS A 376 -28.35 -9.05 23.97
CA LYS A 376 -27.91 -9.57 25.28
C LYS A 376 -28.71 -8.94 26.42
N GLU A 377 -29.03 -7.64 26.36
CA GLU A 377 -29.90 -6.98 27.38
C GLU A 377 -31.37 -7.39 27.23
N ASN A 378 -31.88 -7.48 26.01
CA ASN A 378 -33.25 -7.87 25.71
C ASN A 378 -33.31 -8.85 24.53
N PRO A 379 -33.28 -10.17 24.81
CA PRO A 379 -33.31 -11.21 23.75
C PRO A 379 -34.58 -11.16 22.86
N PHE A 380 -35.66 -10.61 23.36
CA PHE A 380 -36.95 -10.56 22.69
C PHE A 380 -37.17 -9.21 21.94
N ALA A 381 -36.20 -8.32 21.92
CA ALA A 381 -36.34 -7.07 21.23
C ALA A 381 -36.61 -7.29 19.73
N GLU A 382 -37.58 -6.58 19.21
CA GLU A 382 -37.95 -6.64 17.77
C GLU A 382 -36.87 -6.09 16.88
N ASP A 383 -36.51 -6.84 15.83
CA ASP A 383 -35.39 -6.50 14.91
C ASP A 383 -35.59 -5.17 14.18
N SER A 384 -36.85 -4.79 13.89
CA SER A 384 -37.23 -3.53 13.29
C SER A 384 -36.90 -2.35 14.21
N LYS A 385 -37.32 -2.42 15.45
CA LYS A 385 -37.04 -1.39 16.47
C LYS A 385 -35.55 -1.27 16.77
N LEU A 386 -34.86 -2.42 16.88
CA LEU A 386 -33.40 -2.42 17.08
C LEU A 386 -32.68 -1.75 15.91
N HIS A 387 -33.15 -1.98 14.68
CA HIS A 387 -32.55 -1.36 13.49
C HIS A 387 -32.61 0.17 13.55
N GLU A 388 -33.80 0.73 13.84
CA GLU A 388 -33.96 2.17 13.97
C GLU A 388 -33.13 2.77 15.08
N GLU A 389 -33.12 2.12 16.26
CA GLU A 389 -32.31 2.56 17.40
C GLU A 389 -30.81 2.59 17.05
N ILE A 390 -30.31 1.55 16.38
CA ILE A 390 -28.89 1.46 16.03
C ILE A 390 -28.51 2.48 14.96
N LEU A 391 -29.37 2.72 13.96
CA LEU A 391 -29.10 3.75 12.96
C LEU A 391 -28.98 5.14 13.58
N ASN A 392 -29.74 5.42 14.65
CA ASN A 392 -29.64 6.68 15.41
C ASN A 392 -28.35 6.77 16.27
N GLN A 393 -27.58 5.69 16.40
CA GLN A 393 -26.33 5.64 17.18
C GLN A 393 -25.09 5.63 16.28
N VAL A 394 -25.22 5.36 15.00
CA VAL A 394 -24.09 5.17 14.05
C VAL A 394 -24.01 6.37 13.11
N TYR A 395 -22.84 7.02 13.10
CA TYR A 395 -22.58 8.23 12.32
C TYR A 395 -21.33 8.05 11.45
N GLY A 396 -21.38 8.57 10.23
CA GLY A 396 -20.26 8.50 9.31
C GLY A 396 -20.05 9.80 8.54
N ILE A 397 -18.81 10.08 8.23
CA ILE A 397 -18.41 11.17 7.34
C ILE A 397 -17.47 10.60 6.29
N ASP A 398 -17.68 10.98 5.04
CA ASP A 398 -16.69 10.79 3.98
C ASP A 398 -16.67 12.01 3.06
N ILE A 399 -15.50 12.38 2.57
CA ILE A 399 -15.36 13.51 1.65
C ILE A 399 -15.88 13.16 0.27
N ASN A 400 -15.88 11.86 -0.08
CA ASN A 400 -16.28 11.37 -1.37
C ASN A 400 -17.72 10.83 -1.33
N ALA A 401 -18.56 11.33 -2.24
CA ALA A 401 -19.96 10.93 -2.35
C ALA A 401 -20.13 9.43 -2.63
N PHE A 402 -19.25 8.84 -3.42
CA PHE A 402 -19.35 7.45 -3.82
C PHE A 402 -19.17 6.45 -2.65
N PRO A 403 -18.11 6.51 -1.84
CA PRO A 403 -17.98 5.66 -0.65
C PRO A 403 -19.08 5.90 0.37
N ALA A 404 -19.47 7.15 0.61
CA ALA A 404 -20.57 7.48 1.52
C ALA A 404 -21.89 6.81 1.09
N GLN A 405 -22.18 6.80 -0.23
CA GLN A 405 -23.33 6.12 -0.77
C GLN A 405 -23.28 4.60 -0.54
N LEU A 406 -22.10 3.98 -0.68
CA LEU A 406 -21.90 2.56 -0.36
C LEU A 406 -22.15 2.28 1.13
N SER A 407 -21.67 3.14 2.02
CA SER A 407 -21.92 3.04 3.46
C SER A 407 -23.42 3.08 3.77
N SER A 408 -24.16 4.01 3.13
CA SER A 408 -25.61 4.11 3.28
C SER A 408 -26.32 2.82 2.86
N ILE A 409 -25.96 2.29 1.70
CA ILE A 409 -26.52 1.04 1.19
C ILE A 409 -26.21 -0.10 2.18
N ASN A 410 -24.96 -0.23 2.62
CA ASN A 410 -24.54 -1.28 3.53
C ASN A 410 -25.29 -1.25 4.87
N LEU A 411 -25.62 -0.08 5.40
CA LEU A 411 -26.44 0.04 6.59
C LEU A 411 -27.92 -0.26 6.31
N ALA A 412 -28.50 0.31 5.25
CA ALA A 412 -29.89 0.15 4.86
C ALA A 412 -30.30 -1.31 4.64
N VAL A 413 -29.43 -2.10 3.97
CA VAL A 413 -29.73 -3.52 3.66
C VAL A 413 -29.75 -4.42 4.89
N ARG A 414 -29.34 -3.96 6.10
CA ARG A 414 -29.38 -4.76 7.32
C ARG A 414 -30.81 -5.06 7.77
N ASN A 415 -31.77 -4.21 7.44
CA ASN A 415 -33.19 -4.49 7.60
C ASN A 415 -34.04 -3.70 6.60
N LEU A 416 -34.27 -4.26 5.42
CA LEU A 416 -35.04 -3.62 4.33
C LEU A 416 -36.54 -3.50 4.63
N LYS A 417 -37.07 -4.14 5.71
CA LYS A 417 -38.48 -4.02 6.10
C LYS A 417 -38.78 -2.71 6.81
N VAL A 418 -37.76 -2.01 7.24
CA VAL A 418 -37.86 -0.74 7.93
C VAL A 418 -37.36 0.36 7.02
N THR A 419 -38.20 1.31 6.69
CA THR A 419 -37.81 2.54 5.98
C THR A 419 -36.96 3.36 6.94
N SER A 420 -35.67 3.46 6.64
CA SER A 420 -34.71 4.17 7.50
C SER A 420 -34.72 5.63 7.20
N LYS A 421 -35.49 6.43 7.97
CA LYS A 421 -35.56 7.88 7.79
C LYS A 421 -34.24 8.61 8.04
N ASN A 422 -33.31 8.04 8.80
CA ASN A 422 -32.12 8.75 9.24
C ASN A 422 -30.90 7.83 9.23
N ILE A 423 -30.23 7.69 8.09
CA ILE A 423 -28.88 7.21 8.06
C ILE A 423 -27.95 8.42 8.26
N ASN A 424 -27.30 8.50 9.42
CA ASN A 424 -26.48 9.65 9.81
C ASN A 424 -25.12 9.66 9.07
N LEU A 425 -25.17 9.84 7.75
CA LEU A 425 -23.99 9.92 6.89
C LEU A 425 -23.93 11.28 6.21
N VAL A 426 -22.76 11.91 6.25
CA VAL A 426 -22.52 13.23 5.69
C VAL A 426 -21.37 13.19 4.71
N ILE A 427 -21.62 13.73 3.51
CA ILE A 427 -20.59 13.93 2.49
C ILE A 427 -19.94 15.28 2.76
N SER A 428 -18.83 15.29 3.45
CA SER A 428 -18.10 16.50 3.81
C SER A 428 -16.64 16.22 4.12
N ASP A 429 -15.81 17.25 4.02
CA ASP A 429 -14.48 17.25 4.61
C ASP A 429 -14.63 17.24 6.14
N PHE A 430 -14.08 16.20 6.79
CA PHE A 430 -14.18 16.03 8.24
C PHE A 430 -13.70 17.25 9.02
N PHE A 431 -12.66 17.94 8.57
CA PHE A 431 -12.12 19.12 9.24
C PHE A 431 -13.05 20.35 9.17
N LYS A 432 -14.06 20.34 8.33
CA LYS A 432 -15.11 21.37 8.28
C LYS A 432 -16.32 21.05 9.14
N VAL A 433 -16.42 19.80 9.63
CA VAL A 433 -17.50 19.37 10.51
C VAL A 433 -17.17 19.69 11.94
N LYS A 434 -18.16 20.17 12.71
CA LYS A 434 -18.03 20.53 14.13
C LYS A 434 -19.06 19.77 14.97
N PRO A 435 -18.72 19.44 16.22
CA PRO A 435 -19.70 18.92 17.16
C PRO A 435 -20.91 19.88 17.31
N SER A 436 -22.09 19.35 17.57
CA SER A 436 -23.34 20.10 17.74
C SER A 436 -23.84 20.88 16.51
N ILE A 437 -23.28 20.59 15.30
CA ILE A 437 -23.72 21.24 14.07
C ILE A 437 -24.30 20.20 13.11
N GLY A 438 -25.46 20.53 12.52
CA GLY A 438 -26.20 19.65 11.63
C GLY A 438 -26.75 18.43 12.36
N ILE A 439 -26.50 17.24 11.83
CA ILE A 439 -26.98 15.98 12.42
C ILE A 439 -26.08 15.47 13.56
N PHE A 440 -24.92 16.09 13.81
CA PHE A 440 -23.95 15.58 14.78
C PHE A 440 -24.32 15.97 16.20
N PRO A 441 -24.34 14.99 17.15
CA PRO A 441 -24.45 15.29 18.57
C PRO A 441 -23.24 16.07 19.08
N SER A 442 -23.39 16.67 20.25
CA SER A 442 -22.28 17.38 20.91
C SER A 442 -21.11 16.47 21.22
N GLU A 443 -21.39 15.22 21.56
CA GLU A 443 -20.39 14.26 22.01
C GLU A 443 -20.75 12.84 21.57
N PHE A 444 -19.70 12.06 21.29
CA PHE A 444 -19.77 10.64 20.98
C PHE A 444 -19.11 9.80 22.08
N ASP A 445 -19.63 8.60 22.30
CA ASP A 445 -19.04 7.61 23.18
C ASP A 445 -17.78 7.02 22.57
N VAL A 446 -17.79 6.84 21.23
CA VAL A 446 -16.74 6.15 20.50
C VAL A 446 -16.47 6.84 19.17
N VAL A 447 -15.18 6.99 18.84
CA VAL A 447 -14.72 7.33 17.50
C VAL A 447 -13.82 6.23 16.98
N VAL A 448 -14.16 5.63 15.84
CA VAL A 448 -13.37 4.56 15.21
C VAL A 448 -13.15 4.88 13.74
N THR A 449 -11.92 4.71 13.24
CA THR A 449 -11.66 5.05 11.84
C THR A 449 -10.35 4.46 11.29
N ASN A 450 -10.27 4.36 9.98
CA ASN A 450 -9.05 4.22 9.19
C ASN A 450 -8.89 5.49 8.34
N PRO A 451 -8.21 6.53 8.82
CA PRO A 451 -8.07 7.79 8.11
C PRO A 451 -7.17 7.64 6.87
N PRO A 452 -7.25 8.56 5.89
CA PRO A 452 -6.36 8.53 4.73
C PRO A 452 -4.88 8.75 5.13
N TYR A 453 -3.93 8.07 4.42
CA TYR A 453 -2.49 8.17 4.69
C TYR A 453 -1.77 9.12 3.71
N THR A 454 -2.47 10.11 3.20
CA THR A 454 -1.94 11.08 2.24
C THR A 454 -0.76 11.84 2.83
N ARG A 455 0.32 11.93 2.05
CA ARG A 455 1.49 12.69 2.45
C ARG A 455 1.20 14.19 2.39
N GLN A 456 1.84 14.91 3.30
CA GLN A 456 1.72 16.35 3.43
C GLN A 456 1.93 17.15 2.12
N GLU A 457 2.83 16.67 1.26
CA GLU A 457 3.21 17.33 0.01
C GLU A 457 2.09 17.32 -1.05
N GLU A 458 1.08 16.46 -0.85
CA GLU A 458 -0.06 16.25 -1.75
C GLU A 458 -1.32 17.01 -1.31
N MET A 459 -1.26 17.75 -0.19
CA MET A 459 -2.41 18.47 0.39
C MET A 459 -2.46 19.93 -0.08
N GLU A 460 -3.41 20.28 -0.95
CA GLU A 460 -3.61 21.65 -1.43
C GLU A 460 -4.13 22.63 -0.34
N TYR A 461 -4.77 22.13 0.74
CA TYR A 461 -5.43 22.94 1.79
C TYR A 461 -4.80 22.79 3.17
N LYS A 462 -3.50 22.56 3.20
CA LYS A 462 -2.80 22.18 4.43
C LYS A 462 -2.95 23.15 5.60
N GLU A 463 -2.88 24.46 5.33
CA GLU A 463 -2.95 25.48 6.39
C GLU A 463 -4.33 25.52 7.05
N GLN A 464 -5.40 25.49 6.26
CA GLN A 464 -6.77 25.49 6.77
C GLN A 464 -7.09 24.24 7.59
N VAL A 465 -6.66 23.06 7.13
CA VAL A 465 -6.81 21.80 7.88
C VAL A 465 -6.04 21.86 9.20
N ARG A 466 -4.82 22.41 9.18
CA ARG A 466 -4.01 22.59 10.38
C ARG A 466 -4.68 23.48 11.41
N ASP A 467 -5.13 24.64 11.00
CA ASP A 467 -5.71 25.62 11.93
C ASP A 467 -6.96 25.04 12.62
N GLU A 468 -7.84 24.38 11.86
CA GLU A 468 -9.02 23.76 12.44
C GLU A 468 -8.67 22.52 13.29
N ALA A 469 -7.82 21.62 12.82
CA ALA A 469 -7.49 20.39 13.53
C ALA A 469 -6.69 20.64 14.82
N LEU A 470 -5.90 21.71 14.86
CA LEU A 470 -5.03 22.04 15.98
C LEU A 470 -5.62 23.06 16.97
N SER A 471 -6.82 23.58 16.73
CA SER A 471 -7.59 24.29 17.75
C SER A 471 -8.25 23.26 18.65
N TYR A 472 -8.00 23.29 19.98
CA TYR A 472 -8.69 22.40 20.92
C TYR A 472 -9.99 23.01 21.47
N LEU A 473 -10.77 22.24 22.23
CA LEU A 473 -12.09 22.66 22.72
C LEU A 473 -12.06 23.90 23.63
N ASP A 474 -10.97 24.10 24.36
CA ASP A 474 -10.75 25.26 25.24
C ASP A 474 -10.12 26.47 24.51
N GLY A 475 -9.95 26.39 23.19
CA GLY A 475 -9.31 27.40 22.39
C GLY A 475 -7.78 27.37 22.39
N SER A 476 -7.16 26.44 23.14
CA SER A 476 -5.71 26.22 23.09
C SER A 476 -5.28 25.69 21.72
N LYS A 477 -4.05 26.00 21.32
CA LYS A 477 -3.46 25.45 20.11
C LYS A 477 -2.64 24.22 20.44
N ILE A 478 -2.93 23.12 19.74
CA ILE A 478 -2.12 21.92 19.76
C ILE A 478 -0.91 22.15 18.85
N GLU A 479 0.30 22.04 19.40
CA GLU A 479 1.51 22.06 18.58
C GLU A 479 1.64 20.77 17.78
N MET A 480 1.94 20.88 16.48
CA MET A 480 2.16 19.74 15.62
C MET A 480 3.15 20.10 14.49
N ASP A 481 4.16 19.24 14.31
CA ASP A 481 5.14 19.41 13.25
C ASP A 481 4.47 19.47 11.87
N ALA A 482 4.90 20.44 11.08
CA ALA A 482 4.36 20.65 9.75
C ALA A 482 4.56 19.45 8.79
N ARG A 483 5.44 18.51 9.09
CA ARG A 483 5.69 17.29 8.31
C ARG A 483 4.74 16.14 8.64
N ALA A 484 3.86 16.30 9.61
CA ALA A 484 2.88 15.27 9.97
C ALA A 484 1.91 14.97 8.82
N GLY A 485 1.63 13.70 8.58
CA GLY A 485 0.62 13.25 7.60
C GLY A 485 -0.80 13.56 8.08
N ILE A 486 -1.76 13.55 7.16
CA ILE A 486 -3.16 13.92 7.45
C ILE A 486 -3.77 13.07 8.59
N TYR A 487 -3.41 11.81 8.72
CA TYR A 487 -3.93 10.92 9.78
C TYR A 487 -3.63 11.41 11.20
N VAL A 488 -2.58 12.21 11.39
CA VAL A 488 -2.26 12.82 12.69
C VAL A 488 -3.32 13.84 13.08
N TYR A 489 -3.77 14.64 12.13
CA TYR A 489 -4.84 15.63 12.33
C TYR A 489 -6.20 14.97 12.58
N PHE A 490 -6.42 13.75 12.08
CA PHE A 490 -7.62 12.98 12.45
C PHE A 490 -7.67 12.67 13.94
N PHE A 491 -6.54 12.35 14.60
CA PHE A 491 -6.53 12.15 16.05
C PHE A 491 -6.95 13.41 16.80
N THR A 492 -6.36 14.55 16.46
CA THR A 492 -6.61 15.81 17.17
C THR A 492 -8.03 16.32 16.95
N HIS A 493 -8.53 16.24 15.71
CA HIS A 493 -9.89 16.67 15.40
C HIS A 493 -10.95 15.72 15.96
N SER A 494 -10.74 14.41 15.91
CA SER A 494 -11.63 13.42 16.50
C SER A 494 -11.80 13.57 18.01
N ALA A 495 -10.76 14.03 18.72
CA ALA A 495 -10.82 14.27 20.15
C ALA A 495 -11.89 15.30 20.55
N LYS A 496 -12.24 16.25 19.64
CA LYS A 496 -13.29 17.24 19.87
C LYS A 496 -14.69 16.62 19.93
N PHE A 497 -14.88 15.51 19.23
CA PHE A 497 -16.17 14.80 19.18
C PHE A 497 -16.36 13.80 20.31
N LEU A 498 -15.32 13.49 21.08
CA LEU A 498 -15.39 12.53 22.16
C LEU A 498 -15.85 13.17 23.47
N LYS A 499 -16.78 12.51 24.13
CA LYS A 499 -17.11 12.81 25.54
C LYS A 499 -15.96 12.42 26.47
N LYS A 500 -16.01 12.88 27.71
CA LYS A 500 -15.18 12.42 28.82
C LYS A 500 -15.27 10.90 28.93
N LYS A 501 -14.12 10.21 29.02
CA LYS A 501 -13.99 8.74 29.02
C LYS A 501 -14.48 8.07 27.74
N GLY A 502 -14.72 8.85 26.67
CA GLY A 502 -15.03 8.29 25.34
C GLY A 502 -13.81 7.58 24.76
N MET A 503 -14.08 6.55 23.98
CA MET A 503 -13.05 5.68 23.39
C MET A 503 -12.72 6.10 21.97
N MET A 504 -11.43 6.09 21.62
CA MET A 504 -10.96 6.30 20.24
C MET A 504 -10.15 5.10 19.79
N GLY A 505 -10.53 4.51 18.64
CA GLY A 505 -9.80 3.43 18.01
C GLY A 505 -9.43 3.81 16.57
N GLN A 506 -8.14 3.99 16.29
CA GLN A 506 -7.68 4.33 14.94
C GLN A 506 -6.59 3.38 14.47
N ILE A 507 -6.66 3.01 13.18
CA ILE A 507 -5.55 2.36 12.49
C ILE A 507 -4.85 3.40 11.62
N THR A 508 -3.54 3.55 11.77
CA THR A 508 -2.75 4.57 11.09
C THR A 508 -1.38 4.04 10.69
N SER A 509 -0.61 4.82 9.92
CA SER A 509 0.81 4.53 9.72
C SER A 509 1.55 4.46 11.06
N ASP A 510 2.45 3.51 11.21
CA ASP A 510 3.29 3.31 12.41
C ASP A 510 4.49 4.26 12.48
N THR A 511 4.69 5.10 11.47
CA THR A 511 5.87 5.98 11.37
C THR A 511 5.97 6.99 12.52
N TRP A 512 4.84 7.46 13.06
CA TRP A 512 4.83 8.40 14.19
C TRP A 512 5.45 7.82 15.48
N LEU A 513 5.52 6.50 15.60
CA LEU A 513 6.13 5.86 16.75
C LEU A 513 7.64 6.15 16.87
N ASP A 514 8.32 6.38 15.75
CA ASP A 514 9.79 6.38 15.70
C ASP A 514 10.41 7.67 15.11
N VAL A 515 9.62 8.58 14.53
CA VAL A 515 10.14 9.78 13.85
C VAL A 515 9.82 11.07 14.59
N GLY A 516 10.60 12.14 14.33
CA GLY A 516 10.53 13.39 15.08
C GLY A 516 9.16 14.08 15.09
N PHE A 517 8.37 14.04 13.99
CA PHE A 517 7.03 14.62 14.00
C PHE A 517 6.04 13.88 14.94
N GLY A 518 6.37 12.64 15.30
CA GLY A 518 5.57 11.86 16.24
C GLY A 518 5.72 12.34 17.70
N GLU A 519 6.71 13.15 18.02
CA GLU A 519 6.90 13.71 19.39
C GLU A 519 5.68 14.52 19.82
N ASP A 520 5.16 15.36 18.93
CA ASP A 520 3.99 16.21 19.21
C ASP A 520 2.71 15.36 19.34
N LEU A 521 2.54 14.33 18.52
CA LEU A 521 1.42 13.40 18.64
C LEU A 521 1.48 12.60 19.94
N LYS A 522 2.67 12.12 20.33
CA LYS A 522 2.89 11.47 21.64
C LYS A 522 2.55 12.41 22.78
N ARG A 523 2.99 13.67 22.72
CA ARG A 523 2.64 14.70 23.70
C ARG A 523 1.13 14.85 23.80
N PHE A 524 0.44 15.00 22.66
CA PHE A 524 -1.02 15.10 22.63
C PHE A 524 -1.70 13.89 23.28
N PHE A 525 -1.23 12.67 23.05
CA PHE A 525 -1.78 11.48 23.69
C PHE A 525 -1.52 11.45 25.19
N LEU A 526 -0.29 11.80 25.63
CA LEU A 526 0.07 11.82 27.05
C LEU A 526 -0.68 12.91 27.82
N ASP A 527 -1.02 14.02 27.16
CA ASP A 527 -1.70 15.14 27.79
C ASP A 527 -3.22 14.97 27.87
N HIS A 528 -3.83 14.21 26.95
CA HIS A 528 -5.28 14.14 26.82
C HIS A 528 -5.89 12.75 26.97
N PHE A 529 -5.09 11.69 26.95
CA PHE A 529 -5.63 10.31 26.89
C PHE A 529 -4.95 9.35 27.85
N LYS A 530 -5.72 8.38 28.34
CA LYS A 530 -5.17 7.10 28.75
C LYS A 530 -4.99 6.24 27.51
N ILE A 531 -3.79 5.78 27.26
CA ILE A 531 -3.48 4.92 26.13
C ILE A 531 -3.67 3.47 26.59
N HIS A 532 -4.72 2.81 26.13
CA HIS A 532 -5.00 1.42 26.51
C HIS A 532 -4.07 0.44 25.79
N ALA A 533 -3.94 0.59 24.47
CA ALA A 533 -3.09 -0.27 23.68
C ALA A 533 -2.58 0.42 22.42
N ILE A 534 -1.35 0.08 22.05
CA ILE A 534 -0.78 0.31 20.70
C ILE A 534 -0.45 -1.07 20.16
N MET A 535 -1.05 -1.44 19.03
CA MET A 535 -1.01 -2.81 18.53
C MET A 535 -0.41 -2.87 17.13
N TRP A 536 0.34 -3.91 16.87
CA TRP A 536 0.96 -4.17 15.59
C TRP A 536 0.71 -5.61 15.14
N TYR A 537 0.43 -5.76 13.83
CA TYR A 537 0.27 -7.06 13.20
C TYR A 537 1.51 -7.44 12.40
N ASP A 538 1.99 -8.67 12.57
CA ASP A 538 2.99 -9.23 11.67
C ASP A 538 2.38 -9.38 10.26
N VAL A 539 3.14 -8.96 9.23
CA VAL A 539 2.72 -8.93 7.82
C VAL A 539 2.07 -10.23 7.33
N ARG A 540 2.39 -11.35 7.97
CA ARG A 540 1.85 -12.67 7.62
C ARG A 540 0.50 -13.01 8.23
N ALA A 541 0.06 -12.28 9.22
CA ALA A 541 -1.21 -12.54 9.86
C ALA A 541 -2.41 -12.25 8.94
N PHE A 542 -2.16 -11.46 7.88
CA PHE A 542 -3.18 -11.09 6.88
C PHE A 542 -2.53 -11.10 5.49
N GLU A 543 -3.09 -11.84 4.54
CA GLU A 543 -2.60 -11.92 3.15
C GLU A 543 -2.51 -10.57 2.43
N LYS A 544 -3.21 -9.54 2.94
CA LYS A 544 -3.28 -8.18 2.36
C LYS A 544 -3.02 -7.09 3.42
N ALA A 545 -2.28 -7.37 4.49
CA ALA A 545 -2.09 -6.39 5.57
C ALA A 545 -1.31 -5.16 5.09
N LEU A 546 -1.79 -4.01 5.53
CA LEU A 546 -1.14 -2.72 5.36
C LEU A 546 0.22 -2.76 6.08
N VAL A 547 1.28 -2.88 5.32
CA VAL A 547 2.65 -2.86 5.83
C VAL A 547 2.93 -1.49 6.47
N GLY A 548 3.36 -1.49 7.72
CA GLY A 548 3.71 -0.27 8.44
C GLY A 548 2.51 0.47 9.06
N THR A 549 1.50 -0.27 9.52
CA THR A 549 0.38 0.30 10.27
C THR A 549 0.37 -0.15 11.72
N CYS A 550 -0.19 0.69 12.59
CA CYS A 550 -0.49 0.35 13.97
C CYS A 550 -1.93 0.75 14.34
N ILE A 551 -2.52 0.02 15.27
CA ILE A 551 -3.81 0.32 15.89
C ILE A 551 -3.55 1.01 17.21
N THR A 552 -4.22 2.14 17.44
CA THR A 552 -4.11 2.90 18.69
C THR A 552 -5.48 2.97 19.36
N ILE A 553 -5.58 2.52 20.61
CA ILE A 553 -6.80 2.55 21.44
C ILE A 553 -6.60 3.51 22.60
N LEU A 554 -7.41 4.55 22.64
CA LEU A 554 -7.31 5.68 23.55
C LEU A 554 -8.62 5.86 24.31
N GLU A 555 -8.55 6.30 25.56
CA GLU A 555 -9.67 6.79 26.37
C GLU A 555 -9.42 8.25 26.70
N LYS A 556 -10.35 9.14 26.38
CA LYS A 556 -10.22 10.57 26.66
C LYS A 556 -10.22 10.84 28.18
N GLU A 557 -9.16 11.46 28.68
CA GLU A 557 -8.97 11.77 30.10
C GLU A 557 -8.22 13.12 30.23
N ASP A 558 -8.93 14.22 30.01
CA ASP A 558 -8.34 15.56 30.08
C ASP A 558 -8.08 16.02 31.53
N GLU A 559 -8.91 15.60 32.48
CA GLU A 559 -8.97 16.19 33.82
C GLU A 559 -7.90 15.65 34.77
N SER A 560 -7.55 14.36 34.67
CA SER A 560 -6.67 13.74 35.67
C SER A 560 -5.30 13.35 35.08
N LYS A 561 -4.33 14.23 35.21
CA LYS A 561 -2.93 13.94 34.88
C LYS A 561 -2.42 12.70 35.63
N ASN A 562 -2.74 12.57 36.90
CA ASN A 562 -2.33 11.42 37.74
C ASN A 562 -2.93 10.11 37.22
N ALA A 563 -4.17 10.13 36.73
CA ALA A 563 -4.81 8.94 36.13
C ALA A 563 -4.13 8.52 34.82
N ARG A 564 -3.70 9.48 34.01
CA ARG A 564 -2.95 9.20 32.77
C ARG A 564 -1.54 8.68 33.07
N GLU A 565 -0.80 9.33 33.99
CA GLU A 565 0.57 8.95 34.35
C GLU A 565 0.67 7.57 34.98
N LYS A 566 -0.33 7.15 35.78
CA LYS A 566 -0.40 5.82 36.39
C LYS A 566 -0.93 4.74 35.46
N ASN A 567 -1.50 5.12 34.31
CA ASN A 567 -2.02 4.18 33.35
C ASN A 567 -0.95 3.22 32.85
N ILE A 568 -1.32 1.95 32.65
CA ILE A 568 -0.46 0.93 32.09
C ILE A 568 -0.82 0.74 30.62
N LEU A 569 0.00 1.32 29.75
CA LEU A 569 -0.07 1.14 28.30
C LEU A 569 0.44 -0.25 27.91
N LYS A 570 -0.28 -0.89 27.01
CA LYS A 570 0.05 -2.22 26.46
C LYS A 570 0.51 -2.08 25.01
N PHE A 571 1.76 -2.42 24.76
CA PHE A 571 2.30 -2.60 23.41
C PHE A 571 2.07 -4.04 22.99
N VAL A 572 1.24 -4.24 21.96
CA VAL A 572 0.75 -5.57 21.58
C VAL A 572 1.26 -5.95 20.20
N ARG A 573 1.85 -7.12 20.10
CA ARG A 573 2.29 -7.71 18.84
C ARG A 573 1.50 -8.97 18.53
N ILE A 574 0.71 -8.95 17.46
CA ILE A 574 -0.06 -10.09 16.97
C ILE A 574 0.73 -10.73 15.84
N LYS A 575 1.30 -11.92 16.10
CA LYS A 575 2.22 -12.62 15.19
C LYS A 575 1.51 -13.60 14.27
N LYS A 576 0.39 -14.17 14.73
CA LYS A 576 -0.43 -15.15 14.01
C LYS A 576 -1.92 -14.85 14.24
N PRO A 577 -2.81 -15.22 13.31
CA PRO A 577 -4.24 -15.08 13.50
C PRO A 577 -4.72 -15.81 14.75
N MET A 578 -5.61 -15.16 15.49
CA MET A 578 -6.25 -15.66 16.71
C MET A 578 -7.70 -15.17 16.74
N PRO A 579 -8.61 -15.87 17.47
CA PRO A 579 -9.95 -15.34 17.76
C PRO A 579 -9.87 -13.96 18.42
N ILE A 580 -10.71 -13.03 17.98
CA ILE A 580 -10.67 -11.62 18.44
C ILE A 580 -10.93 -11.54 19.95
N GLU A 581 -11.87 -12.32 20.47
CA GLU A 581 -12.21 -12.38 21.87
C GLU A 581 -11.01 -12.80 22.74
N ASP A 582 -10.20 -13.74 22.23
CA ASP A 582 -8.97 -14.18 22.91
C ASP A 582 -7.90 -13.09 22.93
N ILE A 583 -7.76 -12.33 21.81
CA ILE A 583 -6.85 -11.19 21.74
C ILE A 583 -7.27 -10.14 22.77
N VAL A 584 -8.53 -9.72 22.75
CA VAL A 584 -9.06 -8.70 23.66
C VAL A 584 -8.90 -9.15 25.11
N ARG A 585 -9.30 -10.37 25.45
CA ARG A 585 -9.13 -10.93 26.80
C ARG A 585 -7.67 -10.90 27.26
N LYS A 586 -6.74 -11.33 26.40
CA LYS A 586 -5.29 -11.30 26.72
C LYS A 586 -4.77 -9.88 26.93
N ILE A 587 -5.25 -8.91 26.15
CA ILE A 587 -4.89 -7.50 26.31
C ILE A 587 -5.44 -6.99 27.65
N GLU A 588 -6.70 -7.20 27.94
CA GLU A 588 -7.36 -6.68 29.15
C GLU A 588 -6.77 -7.29 30.42
N THR A 589 -6.45 -8.57 30.42
CA THR A 589 -5.96 -9.30 31.60
C THR A 589 -4.45 -9.28 31.80
N ALA A 590 -3.69 -8.72 30.86
CA ALA A 590 -2.22 -8.68 30.95
C ALA A 590 -1.75 -7.85 32.16
N LYS A 591 -1.01 -8.50 33.10
CA LYS A 591 -0.40 -7.87 34.28
C LYS A 591 1.13 -7.88 34.27
N LYS A 592 1.76 -8.56 33.31
CA LYS A 592 3.20 -8.65 33.11
C LYS A 592 3.52 -8.80 31.63
N ASP A 593 4.76 -8.51 31.27
CA ASP A 593 5.27 -8.75 29.92
C ASP A 593 5.16 -10.24 29.60
N PHE A 594 4.71 -10.51 28.37
CA PHE A 594 4.44 -11.88 27.92
C PHE A 594 4.69 -11.98 26.43
N GLU A 595 5.35 -13.02 26.00
CA GLU A 595 5.60 -13.31 24.59
C GLU A 595 5.58 -14.81 24.31
N ASN A 596 4.87 -15.19 23.23
CA ASN A 596 4.90 -16.53 22.66
C ASN A 596 4.92 -16.45 21.12
N GLU A 597 4.74 -17.57 20.45
CA GLU A 597 4.78 -17.64 18.99
C GLU A 597 3.60 -16.96 18.28
N HIS A 598 2.48 -16.70 18.95
CA HIS A 598 1.26 -16.11 18.41
C HIS A 598 1.08 -14.64 18.79
N PHE A 599 1.54 -14.27 19.98
CA PHE A 599 1.15 -13.02 20.61
C PHE A 599 2.22 -12.53 21.59
N GLY A 600 2.45 -11.22 21.64
CA GLY A 600 3.33 -10.57 22.58
C GLY A 600 2.69 -9.32 23.18
N VAL A 601 2.94 -9.06 24.47
CA VAL A 601 2.53 -7.86 25.20
C VAL A 601 3.71 -7.34 25.99
N THR A 602 4.00 -6.04 25.82
CA THR A 602 4.95 -5.31 26.66
C THR A 602 4.22 -4.20 27.39
N LEU A 603 4.34 -4.15 28.70
CA LEU A 603 3.65 -3.19 29.57
C LEU A 603 4.57 -2.02 29.91
N LYS A 604 4.07 -0.80 29.78
CA LYS A 604 4.78 0.42 30.18
C LYS A 604 3.88 1.34 30.97
N THR A 605 4.38 1.89 32.08
CA THR A 605 3.68 2.97 32.77
C THR A 605 3.70 4.21 31.90
N GLN A 606 2.54 4.76 31.59
CA GLN A 606 2.40 5.87 30.63
C GLN A 606 3.24 7.08 31.03
N GLY A 607 3.27 7.45 32.30
CA GLY A 607 4.07 8.57 32.80
C GLY A 607 5.60 8.39 32.75
N LYS A 608 6.09 7.18 32.42
CA LYS A 608 7.53 6.90 32.23
C LYS A 608 7.97 6.92 30.78
N LEU A 609 7.05 7.17 29.85
CA LEU A 609 7.37 7.21 28.43
C LEU A 609 7.89 8.60 28.03
N GLY A 610 9.07 8.63 27.43
CA GLY A 610 9.64 9.86 26.86
C GLY A 610 9.07 10.18 25.50
N LEU A 611 8.94 11.48 25.20
CA LEU A 611 8.48 11.95 23.88
C LEU A 611 9.44 11.56 22.76
N LYS A 612 10.74 11.59 23.05
CA LYS A 612 11.81 11.23 22.10
C LYS A 612 12.05 9.73 21.98
N ASP A 613 11.45 8.93 22.87
CA ASP A 613 11.61 7.49 22.82
C ASP A 613 10.99 6.92 21.53
N LYS A 614 11.64 5.96 20.94
CA LYS A 614 11.11 5.20 19.81
C LYS A 614 10.11 4.17 20.32
N TRP A 615 8.83 4.53 20.39
CA TRP A 615 7.80 3.64 20.92
C TRP A 615 7.61 2.36 20.08
N GLY A 616 7.96 2.41 18.80
CA GLY A 616 7.92 1.24 17.93
C GLY A 616 8.86 0.11 18.36
N ILE A 617 9.89 0.40 19.15
CA ILE A 617 10.77 -0.60 19.72
C ILE A 617 9.99 -1.56 20.63
N PHE A 618 9.06 -1.06 21.45
CA PHE A 618 8.24 -1.90 22.34
C PHE A 618 7.34 -2.88 21.59
N LEU A 619 7.07 -2.62 20.32
CA LEU A 619 6.30 -3.52 19.45
C LEU A 619 7.18 -4.53 18.70
N ARG A 620 8.44 -4.18 18.38
CA ARG A 620 9.27 -4.95 17.45
C ARG A 620 10.40 -5.71 18.14
N ALA A 621 10.92 -5.17 19.25
CA ALA A 621 12.11 -5.74 19.87
C ALA A 621 11.82 -7.08 20.55
N PRO A 622 12.69 -8.08 20.36
CA PRO A 622 12.65 -9.27 21.19
C PRO A 622 13.03 -8.91 22.62
N SER A 623 12.55 -9.68 23.61
CA SER A 623 12.77 -9.41 25.05
C SER A 623 14.24 -9.23 25.41
N ILE A 624 15.13 -9.98 24.74
CA ILE A 624 16.60 -9.87 24.94
C ILE A 624 17.14 -8.47 24.66
N TYR A 625 16.54 -7.68 23.77
CA TYR A 625 16.98 -6.32 23.50
C TYR A 625 16.94 -5.44 24.76
N PHE A 626 15.88 -5.53 25.56
CA PHE A 626 15.73 -4.73 26.77
C PHE A 626 16.78 -5.09 27.81
N LYS A 627 17.09 -6.39 27.99
CA LYS A 627 18.20 -6.86 28.83
C LYS A 627 19.55 -6.29 28.39
N ILE A 628 19.80 -6.30 27.06
CA ILE A 628 21.03 -5.72 26.50
C ILE A 628 21.10 -4.22 26.74
N ALA A 629 19.99 -3.50 26.44
CA ALA A 629 19.95 -2.04 26.55
C ALA A 629 20.12 -1.51 27.99
N GLU A 630 19.74 -2.30 28.99
CA GLU A 630 19.88 -1.99 30.40
C GLU A 630 21.20 -2.52 31.03
N HIS A 631 22.04 -3.20 30.25
CA HIS A 631 23.27 -3.80 30.77
C HIS A 631 24.31 -2.74 31.16
N LYS A 632 24.99 -2.91 32.31
CA LYS A 632 25.96 -1.95 32.87
C LYS A 632 27.14 -1.59 31.95
N LYS A 633 27.52 -2.48 31.03
CA LYS A 633 28.64 -2.30 30.09
C LYS A 633 28.22 -1.60 28.79
N VAL A 634 26.95 -1.23 28.58
CA VAL A 634 26.54 -0.50 27.39
C VAL A 634 26.49 1.01 27.59
N THR A 635 26.49 1.75 26.49
CA THR A 635 26.40 3.21 26.42
C THR A 635 25.85 3.64 25.06
N LYS A 636 25.68 4.92 24.82
CA LYS A 636 25.36 5.45 23.50
C LYS A 636 26.62 5.70 22.67
N LEU A 637 26.64 5.31 21.40
CA LEU A 637 27.84 5.43 20.55
C LEU A 637 28.37 6.86 20.49
N GLY A 638 27.47 7.87 20.49
CA GLY A 638 27.87 9.27 20.49
C GLY A 638 28.59 9.77 21.77
N GLN A 639 28.57 8.99 22.86
CA GLN A 639 29.32 9.30 24.07
C GLN A 639 30.78 8.86 23.97
N ILE A 640 31.06 7.84 23.15
CA ILE A 640 32.41 7.23 23.02
C ILE A 640 33.03 7.49 21.65
N ALA A 641 32.30 8.07 20.68
CA ALA A 641 32.81 8.34 19.34
C ALA A 641 32.20 9.62 18.75
N LYS A 642 32.99 10.35 17.96
CA LYS A 642 32.51 11.45 17.11
C LYS A 642 32.01 10.86 15.80
N ILE A 643 30.76 11.19 15.45
CA ILE A 643 30.12 10.69 14.23
C ILE A 643 29.76 11.87 13.34
N ARG A 644 30.15 11.80 12.07
CA ARG A 644 29.80 12.80 11.06
C ARG A 644 29.54 12.14 9.70
N ARG A 645 28.88 12.87 8.82
CA ARG A 645 28.71 12.49 7.43
C ARG A 645 30.00 12.73 6.65
N GLY A 646 30.33 11.86 5.73
CA GLY A 646 31.45 12.03 4.81
C GLY A 646 31.31 13.28 3.92
N ILE A 647 32.23 13.45 3.00
CA ILE A 647 32.37 14.66 2.19
C ILE A 647 31.19 14.83 1.25
N THR A 648 30.51 15.95 1.34
CA THR A 648 29.59 16.43 0.31
C THR A 648 30.37 17.37 -0.63
N SER A 649 30.84 16.84 -1.74
CA SER A 649 31.68 17.60 -2.69
C SER A 649 30.90 18.74 -3.36
N GLY A 650 29.60 18.51 -3.60
CA GLY A 650 28.73 19.43 -4.37
C GLY A 650 28.93 19.36 -5.87
N ALA A 651 30.02 18.73 -6.34
CA ALA A 651 30.33 18.52 -7.75
C ALA A 651 31.22 17.25 -7.92
N ASN A 652 30.65 16.07 -7.69
CA ASN A 652 31.40 14.81 -7.68
C ASN A 652 32.20 14.59 -8.98
N GLU A 653 31.69 15.03 -10.13
CA GLU A 653 32.35 14.91 -11.43
C GLU A 653 33.66 15.69 -11.50
N PHE A 654 33.78 16.78 -10.76
CA PHE A 654 35.00 17.56 -10.65
C PHE A 654 35.94 17.01 -9.57
N PHE A 655 35.39 16.73 -8.36
CA PHE A 655 36.21 16.41 -7.21
C PHE A 655 36.68 14.97 -7.12
N TYR A 656 35.95 14.01 -7.73
CA TYR A 656 36.29 12.58 -7.66
C TYR A 656 37.05 12.15 -8.92
N LEU A 657 38.24 11.64 -8.70
CA LEU A 657 39.19 11.33 -9.75
C LEU A 657 39.58 9.84 -9.69
N ASP A 658 39.60 9.21 -10.85
CA ASP A 658 40.18 7.88 -11.05
C ASP A 658 41.64 7.97 -11.51
N LYS A 659 42.31 6.82 -11.63
CA LYS A 659 43.71 6.74 -12.07
C LYS A 659 43.93 7.37 -13.44
N GLU A 660 42.98 7.21 -14.37
CA GLU A 660 43.09 7.71 -15.73
C GLU A 660 43.02 9.23 -15.75
N LYS A 661 42.07 9.79 -15.04
CA LYS A 661 41.88 11.25 -14.96
C LYS A 661 43.06 11.94 -14.24
N ILE A 662 43.60 11.34 -13.19
CA ILE A 662 44.81 11.81 -12.49
C ILE A 662 45.98 11.82 -13.45
N LYS A 663 46.18 10.74 -14.23
CA LYS A 663 47.29 10.61 -15.18
C LYS A 663 47.14 11.58 -16.33
N LEU A 664 45.94 11.75 -16.88
CA LEU A 664 45.63 12.66 -17.97
C LEU A 664 45.96 14.10 -17.61
N TRP A 665 45.52 14.56 -16.47
CA TRP A 665 45.74 15.95 -16.00
C TRP A 665 47.07 16.12 -15.24
N LYS A 666 47.83 15.06 -15.04
CA LYS A 666 49.09 15.03 -14.26
C LYS A 666 48.95 15.73 -12.88
N ILE A 667 47.81 15.46 -12.22
CA ILE A 667 47.49 16.08 -10.91
C ILE A 667 48.57 15.66 -9.89
N GLU A 668 49.08 16.64 -9.15
CA GLU A 668 50.12 16.42 -8.17
C GLU A 668 49.58 15.65 -6.95
N LYS A 669 50.34 14.67 -6.46
CA LYS A 669 49.95 13.76 -5.36
C LYS A 669 49.53 14.51 -4.08
N GLN A 670 50.14 15.66 -3.81
CA GLN A 670 49.84 16.46 -2.61
C GLN A 670 48.40 16.97 -2.54
N TYR A 671 47.73 17.10 -3.67
CA TYR A 671 46.30 17.52 -3.77
C TYR A 671 45.31 16.36 -3.82
N LEU A 672 45.79 15.13 -3.72
CA LEU A 672 45.02 13.90 -3.82
C LEU A 672 44.93 13.18 -2.48
N ARG A 673 43.72 12.82 -2.08
CA ARG A 673 43.50 11.91 -0.94
C ARG A 673 42.69 10.71 -1.42
N PRO A 674 43.06 9.48 -0.98
CA PRO A 674 42.26 8.31 -1.31
C PRO A 674 40.80 8.49 -0.86
N LEU A 675 39.85 7.98 -1.62
CA LEU A 675 38.41 8.17 -1.38
C LEU A 675 37.64 6.84 -1.42
N VAL A 676 36.84 6.59 -0.40
CA VAL A 676 35.84 5.53 -0.39
C VAL A 676 34.50 6.11 -0.88
N VAL A 677 34.01 5.61 -2.02
CA VAL A 677 32.75 6.08 -2.63
C VAL A 677 31.60 5.13 -2.33
N SER A 678 31.84 3.82 -2.32
CA SER A 678 30.82 2.80 -2.07
C SER A 678 31.43 1.62 -1.32
N PRO A 679 30.73 1.10 -0.31
CA PRO A 679 31.18 -0.08 0.41
C PRO A 679 30.74 -1.41 -0.22
N LYS A 680 30.04 -1.40 -1.36
CA LYS A 680 29.37 -2.58 -1.93
C LYS A 680 30.29 -3.76 -2.27
N GLU A 681 31.56 -3.47 -2.55
CA GLU A 681 32.56 -4.45 -2.99
C GLU A 681 33.75 -4.51 -2.03
N MET A 682 33.65 -3.88 -0.83
CA MET A 682 34.74 -3.78 0.11
C MET A 682 34.64 -4.83 1.21
N GLN A 683 35.78 -5.37 1.58
CA GLN A 683 35.95 -6.17 2.79
C GLN A 683 35.87 -5.28 4.03
N ILE A 684 35.77 -5.89 5.22
CA ILE A 684 35.69 -5.13 6.49
C ILE A 684 36.95 -4.28 6.71
N GLU A 685 38.12 -4.70 6.24
CA GLU A 685 39.34 -3.89 6.20
C GLU A 685 39.53 -3.24 4.84
N ILE A 686 39.74 -1.93 4.84
CA ILE A 686 40.07 -1.17 3.63
C ILE A 686 41.55 -0.89 3.63
N ASN A 687 42.25 -1.46 2.67
CA ASN A 687 43.68 -1.25 2.46
C ASN A 687 43.91 -0.29 1.26
N PRO A 688 45.10 0.34 1.14
CA PRO A 688 45.36 1.27 0.04
C PRO A 688 45.17 0.69 -1.35
N ASP A 689 45.42 -0.61 -1.54
CA ASP A 689 45.30 -1.28 -2.84
C ASP A 689 43.84 -1.55 -3.26
N ASP A 690 42.92 -1.51 -2.31
CA ASP A 690 41.47 -1.68 -2.57
C ASP A 690 40.83 -0.45 -3.20
N LEU A 691 41.56 0.66 -3.29
CA LEU A 691 41.01 1.95 -3.68
C LEU A 691 41.32 2.31 -5.14
N SER A 692 40.28 2.69 -5.86
CA SER A 692 40.34 3.11 -7.25
C SER A 692 39.98 4.58 -7.48
N GLN A 693 39.62 5.30 -6.41
CA GLN A 693 39.17 6.69 -6.47
C GLN A 693 39.93 7.59 -5.50
N TRP A 694 40.13 8.82 -5.88
CA TRP A 694 40.74 9.90 -5.09
C TRP A 694 39.83 11.10 -5.07
N VAL A 695 39.93 11.91 -4.03
CA VAL A 695 39.27 13.20 -3.93
C VAL A 695 40.29 14.32 -3.97
N LEU A 696 39.96 15.35 -4.72
CA LEU A 696 40.77 16.56 -4.84
C LEU A 696 40.61 17.41 -3.58
N VAL A 697 41.73 17.75 -2.95
CA VAL A 697 41.78 18.58 -1.71
C VAL A 697 42.76 19.73 -1.93
N ILE A 698 42.25 20.92 -2.10
CA ILE A 698 43.02 22.14 -2.39
C ILE A 698 42.56 23.24 -1.46
N HIS A 699 43.47 23.85 -0.76
CA HIS A 699 43.20 24.98 0.13
C HIS A 699 43.93 26.29 -0.32
N LYS A 700 44.76 26.19 -1.38
CA LYS A 700 45.53 27.31 -1.94
C LYS A 700 44.66 28.12 -2.93
N SER A 701 44.88 29.40 -2.98
CA SER A 701 44.28 30.29 -3.99
C SER A 701 44.88 30.03 -5.38
N LYS A 702 44.24 30.51 -6.43
CA LYS A 702 44.74 30.39 -7.80
C LYS A 702 46.07 31.12 -8.00
N GLU A 703 46.25 32.23 -7.32
CA GLU A 703 47.48 33.02 -7.33
C GLU A 703 48.64 32.24 -6.72
N GLU A 704 48.43 31.55 -5.61
CA GLU A 704 49.43 30.67 -5.00
C GLU A 704 49.76 29.46 -5.90
N LEU A 705 48.73 28.82 -6.49
CA LEU A 705 48.88 27.69 -7.43
C LEU A 705 49.62 28.12 -8.72
N SER A 706 49.41 29.34 -9.17
CA SER A 706 50.09 29.92 -10.34
C SER A 706 51.58 30.15 -10.06
N LYS A 707 51.93 30.65 -8.91
CA LYS A 707 53.34 30.82 -8.51
C LYS A 707 54.11 29.50 -8.43
N GLU A 708 53.40 28.42 -8.09
CA GLU A 708 53.98 27.08 -8.04
C GLU A 708 53.88 26.34 -9.41
N ASN A 709 53.31 26.94 -10.45
CA ASN A 709 53.12 26.38 -11.78
C ASN A 709 52.55 24.97 -11.75
N THR A 710 51.43 24.79 -11.06
CA THR A 710 50.80 23.50 -10.81
C THR A 710 49.85 23.07 -11.95
N ASN A 711 49.77 21.75 -12.21
CA ASN A 711 48.79 21.19 -13.15
C ASN A 711 47.36 21.24 -12.60
N VAL A 712 47.23 21.21 -11.31
CA VAL A 712 45.92 21.31 -10.66
C VAL A 712 45.26 22.65 -10.93
N LEU A 713 46.03 23.74 -11.17
CA LEU A 713 45.49 25.03 -11.61
C LEU A 713 44.80 24.93 -12.97
N LYS A 714 45.46 24.24 -13.94
CA LYS A 714 44.86 24.00 -15.27
C LYS A 714 43.57 23.19 -15.15
N TYR A 715 43.54 22.24 -14.25
CA TYR A 715 42.34 21.44 -13.98
C TYR A 715 41.19 22.28 -13.37
N ILE A 716 41.50 23.24 -12.49
CA ILE A 716 40.52 24.19 -11.95
C ILE A 716 39.94 25.07 -13.06
N GLN A 717 40.83 25.62 -13.92
CA GLN A 717 40.44 26.45 -15.07
C GLN A 717 39.53 25.69 -16.03
N TRP A 718 39.87 24.43 -16.38
CA TRP A 718 38.96 23.56 -17.12
C TRP A 718 37.60 23.42 -16.41
N GLY A 719 37.59 23.21 -15.11
CA GLY A 719 36.36 23.08 -14.35
C GLY A 719 35.46 24.31 -14.37
N GLU A 720 36.00 25.49 -14.62
CA GLU A 720 35.26 26.75 -14.79
C GLU A 720 34.67 26.93 -16.18
N GLU A 721 35.20 26.21 -17.18
CA GLU A 721 34.69 26.24 -18.54
C GLU A 721 33.81 25.06 -18.90
N ALA A 722 33.95 23.93 -18.21
CA ALA A 722 33.24 22.68 -18.47
C ALA A 722 31.73 22.83 -18.32
N GLU A 723 30.99 22.18 -19.21
CA GLU A 723 29.54 22.07 -19.10
C GLU A 723 29.16 20.91 -18.17
N THR A 724 28.32 21.18 -17.21
CA THR A 724 27.79 20.15 -16.28
C THR A 724 26.27 20.24 -16.20
N ARG A 725 25.64 19.13 -15.78
CA ARG A 725 24.18 19.07 -15.57
C ARG A 725 23.84 19.12 -14.11
N ILE A 726 22.83 19.92 -13.74
CA ILE A 726 22.25 19.89 -12.41
C ILE A 726 21.57 18.53 -12.20
N LYS A 727 21.98 17.79 -11.16
CA LYS A 727 21.40 16.50 -10.79
C LYS A 727 20.31 16.73 -9.74
N GLY A 728 19.05 16.51 -10.09
CA GLY A 728 17.91 16.56 -9.18
C GLY A 728 17.31 17.96 -8.91
N GLY A 729 16.18 17.99 -8.18
CA GLY A 729 15.42 19.21 -7.87
C GLY A 729 14.60 19.75 -9.05
N LYS A 730 13.92 20.89 -8.84
CA LYS A 730 13.07 21.56 -9.85
C LYS A 730 13.84 21.98 -11.14
N ARG A 731 15.16 22.08 -11.08
CA ARG A 731 16.06 22.42 -12.19
C ARG A 731 16.86 21.23 -12.72
N GLY A 732 16.49 20.01 -12.34
CA GLY A 732 17.17 18.81 -12.81
C GLY A 732 17.20 18.72 -14.34
N GLY A 733 18.39 18.39 -14.88
CA GLY A 733 18.62 18.31 -16.34
C GLY A 733 19.10 19.61 -17.00
N THR A 734 19.07 20.76 -16.33
CA THR A 734 19.60 22.03 -16.85
C THR A 734 21.12 21.94 -16.98
N ILE A 735 21.66 22.37 -18.13
CA ILE A 735 23.10 22.49 -18.38
C ILE A 735 23.59 23.80 -17.82
N VAL A 736 24.68 23.76 -17.08
CA VAL A 736 25.36 24.93 -16.50
C VAL A 736 26.80 24.90 -16.97
N LYS A 737 27.31 26.04 -17.43
CA LYS A 737 28.73 26.22 -17.77
C LYS A 737 29.51 26.55 -16.49
N GLY A 738 30.53 25.76 -16.23
CA GLY A 738 31.41 25.88 -15.05
C GLY A 738 30.85 25.26 -13.79
N PHE A 739 31.62 24.37 -13.16
CA PHE A 739 31.21 23.77 -11.87
C PHE A 739 31.05 24.83 -10.76
N HIS A 740 31.79 25.91 -10.81
CA HIS A 740 31.70 27.02 -9.85
C HIS A 740 30.32 27.70 -9.81
N ASN A 741 29.52 27.56 -10.87
CA ASN A 741 28.16 28.09 -10.96
C ASN A 741 27.09 27.18 -10.36
N LEU A 742 27.45 25.97 -9.94
CA LEU A 742 26.52 25.08 -9.23
C LEU A 742 26.16 25.67 -7.87
N SER A 743 24.86 25.68 -7.53
CA SER A 743 24.37 26.18 -6.24
C SER A 743 25.01 25.50 -5.03
N THR A 744 25.48 24.27 -5.20
CA THR A 744 26.12 23.45 -4.16
C THR A 744 27.55 23.86 -3.82
N VAL A 745 28.23 24.62 -4.67
CA VAL A 745 29.61 25.06 -4.45
C VAL A 745 29.79 26.58 -4.57
N LYS A 746 28.86 27.27 -5.21
CA LYS A 746 28.93 28.74 -5.46
C LYS A 746 29.15 29.61 -4.22
N SER A 747 28.66 29.17 -3.06
CA SER A 747 28.79 29.90 -1.80
C SER A 747 30.14 29.72 -1.09
N ARG A 748 31.03 28.87 -1.61
CA ARG A 748 32.36 28.63 -1.00
C ARG A 748 33.28 29.79 -1.35
N LYS A 749 34.19 30.13 -0.41
CA LYS A 749 35.25 31.16 -0.65
C LYS A 749 36.12 30.79 -1.86
N LEU A 750 36.55 29.54 -1.92
CA LEU A 750 37.15 28.94 -3.08
C LEU A 750 36.20 27.77 -3.47
N TRP A 751 35.58 27.87 -4.64
CA TRP A 751 34.57 26.91 -5.07
C TRP A 751 35.10 25.46 -5.10
N TYR A 752 36.39 25.30 -5.34
CA TYR A 752 37.12 24.04 -5.39
C TYR A 752 37.68 23.58 -4.04
N ASP A 753 37.46 24.29 -2.95
CA ASP A 753 37.88 23.90 -1.61
C ASP A 753 36.75 23.15 -0.89
N ILE A 754 37.00 21.89 -0.54
CA ILE A 754 36.06 21.06 0.24
C ILE A 754 36.29 21.16 1.76
N GLY A 755 37.16 22.02 2.19
CA GLY A 755 37.58 22.19 3.59
C GLY A 755 38.53 21.11 4.10
N LYS A 756 39.17 21.40 5.23
CA LYS A 756 40.07 20.43 5.87
C LYS A 756 39.33 19.20 6.36
N ARG A 757 39.78 18.02 5.96
CA ARG A 757 39.21 16.74 6.35
C ARG A 757 40.30 15.76 6.76
N GLU A 758 40.03 15.07 7.86
CA GLU A 758 40.83 13.96 8.31
C GLU A 758 40.07 12.66 8.12
N ALA A 759 40.74 11.62 7.70
CA ALA A 759 40.16 10.29 7.54
C ALA A 759 39.75 9.72 8.90
N ALA A 760 38.57 9.15 8.98
CA ALA A 760 38.13 8.44 10.18
C ALA A 760 38.53 6.99 10.15
N PRO A 761 38.89 6.38 11.30
CA PRO A 761 39.35 5.01 11.36
C PRO A 761 38.25 3.96 11.13
N ILE A 762 36.98 4.31 11.34
CA ILE A 762 35.83 3.44 11.08
C ILE A 762 34.84 4.16 10.18
N LEU A 763 34.38 3.46 9.13
CA LEU A 763 33.37 3.95 8.18
C LEU A 763 32.16 3.02 8.15
N ARG A 764 30.97 3.58 7.84
CA ARG A 764 29.73 2.81 7.68
C ARG A 764 28.88 3.38 6.57
N SER A 765 28.21 2.52 5.79
CA SER A 765 27.22 2.96 4.81
C SER A 765 26.04 3.65 5.51
N ARG A 766 25.58 4.75 4.94
CA ARG A 766 24.33 5.41 5.35
C ARG A 766 23.13 4.49 5.16
N ARG A 767 23.09 3.77 4.05
CA ARG A 767 22.01 2.84 3.66
C ARG A 767 22.49 1.41 3.77
N ILE A 768 21.73 0.61 4.50
CA ILE A 768 22.01 -0.80 4.76
C ILE A 768 20.95 -1.62 4.00
N TRP A 769 21.40 -2.51 3.11
CA TRP A 769 20.53 -3.38 2.34
C TRP A 769 20.33 -4.72 3.03
N GLU A 770 21.36 -5.55 3.03
CA GLU A 770 21.28 -6.90 3.60
C GLU A 770 22.05 -7.01 4.91
N ARG A 771 23.25 -6.45 4.96
CA ARG A 771 24.14 -6.56 6.09
C ARG A 771 24.65 -5.17 6.52
N CYS A 772 24.62 -4.91 7.81
CA CYS A 772 25.25 -3.73 8.39
C CYS A 772 26.74 -4.04 8.58
N VAL A 773 27.60 -3.36 7.86
CA VAL A 773 29.07 -3.54 7.94
C VAL A 773 29.72 -2.22 8.34
N TYR A 774 30.64 -2.31 9.29
CA TYR A 774 31.50 -1.21 9.73
C TYR A 774 32.92 -1.50 9.25
N LEU A 775 33.43 -0.64 8.39
CA LEU A 775 34.71 -0.82 7.70
C LEU A 775 35.85 -0.22 8.53
N LEU A 776 36.91 -0.98 8.75
CA LEU A 776 38.17 -0.49 9.35
C LEU A 776 39.01 0.15 8.25
N ASN A 777 39.32 1.43 8.37
CA ASN A 777 39.93 2.25 7.33
C ASN A 777 41.49 2.32 7.50
N ASN A 778 42.17 1.24 7.18
CA ASN A 778 43.63 1.20 7.19
C ASN A 778 44.27 2.03 6.06
N ALA A 779 43.49 2.32 4.99
CA ALA A 779 43.95 3.14 3.87
C ALA A 779 44.05 4.64 4.19
N ASN A 780 43.65 5.06 5.36
CA ASN A 780 43.56 6.48 5.74
C ASN A 780 42.78 7.31 4.67
N ALA A 781 41.75 6.70 4.09
CA ALA A 781 40.95 7.26 3.02
C ALA A 781 39.82 8.17 3.56
N LEU A 782 39.48 9.20 2.79
CA LEU A 782 38.32 10.03 3.07
C LEU A 782 37.05 9.32 2.61
N ALA A 783 35.92 9.64 3.19
CA ALA A 783 34.63 9.07 2.84
C ALA A 783 33.75 10.07 2.11
N ASN A 784 32.99 9.62 1.09
CA ASN A 784 31.98 10.44 0.47
C ASN A 784 30.71 10.54 1.34
N ASP A 785 29.73 11.31 0.93
CA ASP A 785 28.50 11.60 1.65
C ASP A 785 27.50 10.43 1.74
N SER A 786 27.78 9.30 1.08
CA SER A 786 27.02 8.06 1.25
C SER A 786 27.46 7.24 2.47
N LEU A 787 28.55 7.68 3.11
CA LEU A 787 29.16 7.04 4.26
C LEU A 787 29.13 7.94 5.49
N TYR A 788 29.14 7.33 6.65
CA TYR A 788 29.38 8.00 7.94
C TYR A 788 30.76 7.62 8.46
N GLU A 789 31.39 8.63 9.00
CA GLU A 789 32.71 8.57 9.65
C GLU A 789 32.52 8.43 11.16
N ILE A 790 33.12 7.40 11.76
CA ILE A 790 33.08 7.12 13.19
C ILE A 790 34.52 7.18 13.71
N ARG A 791 34.75 8.12 14.62
CA ARG A 791 36.06 8.32 15.27
C ARG A 791 35.89 8.10 16.75
N PRO A 792 36.40 6.99 17.32
CA PRO A 792 36.46 6.77 18.77
C PRO A 792 37.17 7.91 19.48
N THR A 793 36.70 8.28 20.65
CA THR A 793 37.32 9.32 21.49
C THR A 793 38.72 8.91 21.93
N ASN A 794 38.90 7.60 22.19
CA ASN A 794 40.18 7.03 22.49
C ASN A 794 40.67 6.19 21.30
N GLU A 795 41.80 6.54 20.70
CA GLU A 795 42.33 5.85 19.52
C GLU A 795 42.67 4.35 19.77
N LYS A 796 43.00 3.98 21.02
CA LYS A 796 43.23 2.59 21.42
C LYS A 796 41.96 1.73 21.32
N ASP A 797 40.80 2.31 21.20
CA ASP A 797 39.53 1.58 21.11
C ASP A 797 39.09 1.28 19.67
N VAL A 798 39.82 1.73 18.65
CA VAL A 798 39.41 1.58 17.24
C VAL A 798 39.13 0.13 16.88
N LYS A 799 40.03 -0.78 17.17
CA LYS A 799 39.90 -2.18 16.74
C LYS A 799 38.84 -2.93 17.53
N VAL A 800 38.82 -2.76 18.86
CA VAL A 800 37.81 -3.38 19.71
C VAL A 800 36.41 -2.84 19.38
N LEU A 801 36.29 -1.54 19.14
CA LEU A 801 34.98 -0.94 18.74
C LEU A 801 34.55 -1.42 17.35
N ALA A 802 35.47 -1.55 16.39
CA ALA A 802 35.16 -2.12 15.07
C ALA A 802 34.65 -3.57 15.20
N GLY A 803 35.21 -4.38 16.08
CA GLY A 803 34.73 -5.72 16.39
C GLY A 803 33.33 -5.70 17.00
N ILE A 804 33.08 -4.90 18.02
CA ILE A 804 31.74 -4.74 18.63
C ILE A 804 30.71 -4.32 17.60
N LEU A 805 31.06 -3.34 16.77
CA LEU A 805 30.15 -2.81 15.75
C LEU A 805 29.80 -3.83 14.65
N ASN A 806 30.64 -4.80 14.36
CA ASN A 806 30.40 -5.88 13.40
C ASN A 806 29.73 -7.12 14.00
N SER A 807 29.38 -7.12 15.29
CA SER A 807 28.66 -8.23 15.93
C SER A 807 27.17 -8.30 15.60
N SER A 808 26.59 -9.50 15.80
CA SER A 808 25.13 -9.70 15.64
C SER A 808 24.29 -8.88 16.63
N ILE A 809 24.82 -8.50 17.79
CA ILE A 809 24.16 -7.58 18.73
C ILE A 809 24.01 -6.20 18.10
N THR A 810 25.08 -5.63 17.56
CA THR A 810 24.99 -4.33 16.88
C THR A 810 24.11 -4.39 15.65
N ALA A 811 24.10 -5.50 14.91
CA ALA A 811 23.20 -5.72 13.81
C ALA A 811 21.73 -5.74 14.27
N LEU A 812 21.40 -6.43 15.38
CA LEU A 812 20.05 -6.44 15.98
C LEU A 812 19.61 -5.01 16.39
N ILE A 813 20.51 -4.30 17.09
CA ILE A 813 20.26 -2.92 17.53
C ILE A 813 20.04 -2.00 16.32
N SER A 814 20.83 -2.14 15.27
CA SER A 814 20.68 -1.37 14.03
C SER A 814 19.33 -1.59 13.35
N GLU A 815 18.83 -2.84 13.30
CA GLU A 815 17.51 -3.15 12.75
C GLU A 815 16.37 -2.55 13.60
N LEU A 816 16.53 -2.41 14.90
CA LEU A 816 15.52 -1.86 15.81
C LEU A 816 15.54 -0.33 15.85
N GLU A 817 16.73 0.26 15.88
CA GLU A 817 16.91 1.71 16.06
C GLU A 817 17.01 2.45 14.72
N GLY A 818 17.16 1.76 13.59
CA GLY A 818 17.13 2.33 12.24
C GLY A 818 15.73 2.54 11.70
N ARG A 819 15.62 3.31 10.60
CA ARG A 819 14.37 3.56 9.89
C ARG A 819 14.25 2.69 8.67
N PHE A 820 13.07 2.17 8.44
CA PHE A 820 12.75 1.45 7.22
C PHE A 820 12.25 2.41 6.14
N TYR A 821 12.89 2.33 4.96
CA TYR A 821 12.42 2.99 3.75
C TYR A 821 11.86 1.98 2.76
N GLY A 822 11.07 2.47 1.81
CA GLY A 822 10.55 1.66 0.71
C GLY A 822 11.66 0.89 0.00
N GLY A 823 11.36 -0.33 -0.47
CA GLY A 823 12.33 -1.22 -1.09
C GLY A 823 13.23 -1.99 -0.12
N GLY A 824 12.89 -2.06 1.17
CA GLY A 824 13.61 -2.85 2.17
C GLY A 824 14.97 -2.28 2.61
N VAL A 825 15.17 -0.98 2.42
CA VAL A 825 16.38 -0.28 2.86
C VAL A 825 16.27 0.15 4.32
N LEU A 826 17.29 -0.17 5.12
CA LEU A 826 17.46 0.38 6.46
C LEU A 826 18.38 1.59 6.39
N GLU A 827 17.97 2.71 6.98
CA GLU A 827 18.76 3.93 7.07
C GLU A 827 18.90 4.35 8.54
N LEU A 828 20.13 4.66 8.95
CA LEU A 828 20.40 5.30 10.24
C LEU A 828 21.10 6.63 9.96
N GLU A 829 20.45 7.73 10.32
CA GLU A 829 21.04 9.06 10.22
C GLU A 829 22.11 9.29 11.29
N VAL A 830 22.87 10.38 11.17
CA VAL A 830 23.95 10.70 12.11
C VAL A 830 23.47 10.74 13.57
N TYR A 831 22.31 11.33 13.81
CA TYR A 831 21.77 11.44 15.17
C TYR A 831 21.31 10.08 15.71
N GLU A 832 20.69 9.21 14.88
CA GLU A 832 20.33 7.84 15.27
C GLU A 832 21.57 6.99 15.52
N THR A 833 22.61 7.16 14.71
CA THR A 833 23.88 6.49 14.94
C THR A 833 24.53 6.93 16.25
N LYS A 834 24.41 8.21 16.63
CA LYS A 834 24.88 8.69 17.95
C LYS A 834 24.11 8.08 19.12
N ASP A 835 22.80 7.92 18.94
CA ASP A 835 21.90 7.38 19.97
C ASP A 835 21.90 5.84 20.02
N MET A 836 22.60 5.19 19.08
CA MET A 836 22.67 3.73 19.00
C MET A 836 23.34 3.14 20.25
N THR A 837 22.71 2.12 20.84
CA THR A 837 23.24 1.39 21.99
C THR A 837 24.40 0.50 21.56
N VAL A 838 25.52 0.60 22.24
CA VAL A 838 26.73 -0.18 21.98
C VAL A 838 27.44 -0.58 23.28
N ILE A 839 28.26 -1.61 23.24
CA ILE A 839 29.16 -1.93 24.39
C ILE A 839 30.25 -0.86 24.49
N ASP A 840 30.48 -0.37 25.70
CA ASP A 840 31.49 0.63 26.00
C ASP A 840 32.89 -0.03 26.17
N PRO A 841 33.81 0.22 25.24
CA PRO A 841 35.15 -0.36 25.35
C PRO A 841 35.89 -0.03 26.67
N SER A 842 35.59 1.12 27.27
CA SER A 842 36.24 1.53 28.54
C SER A 842 35.80 0.68 29.74
N LYS A 843 34.66 0.00 29.64
CA LYS A 843 34.15 -0.88 30.71
C LYS A 843 34.59 -2.34 30.56
N LEU A 844 35.40 -2.64 29.54
CA LEU A 844 35.91 -3.97 29.28
C LEU A 844 37.22 -4.22 30.01
N SER A 845 37.36 -5.42 30.58
CA SER A 845 38.63 -5.91 31.06
C SER A 845 39.62 -6.09 29.91
N ARG A 846 40.90 -6.09 30.21
CA ARG A 846 41.98 -6.35 29.23
C ARG A 846 41.74 -7.66 28.45
N LYS A 847 41.34 -8.71 29.13
CA LYS A 847 41.11 -10.05 28.55
C LYS A 847 39.91 -10.02 27.56
N GLU A 848 38.84 -9.32 27.91
CA GLU A 848 37.67 -9.17 27.01
C GLU A 848 38.05 -8.38 25.77
N ARG A 849 38.83 -7.30 25.91
CA ARG A 849 39.29 -6.52 24.76
C ARG A 849 40.15 -7.34 23.81
N GLU A 850 41.17 -8.02 24.33
CA GLU A 850 42.08 -8.87 23.55
C GLU A 850 41.32 -9.98 22.82
N ARG A 851 40.29 -10.56 23.44
CA ARG A 851 39.46 -11.59 22.84
C ARG A 851 38.62 -11.07 21.68
N ILE A 852 37.97 -9.90 21.82
CA ILE A 852 37.20 -9.26 20.75
C ILE A 852 38.12 -8.86 19.59
N GLU A 853 39.28 -8.26 19.87
CA GLU A 853 40.23 -7.84 18.85
C GLU A 853 40.82 -9.03 18.07
N THR A 854 41.11 -10.14 18.76
CA THR A 854 41.59 -11.38 18.13
C THR A 854 40.52 -12.00 17.23
N ALA A 855 39.26 -12.10 17.72
CA ALA A 855 38.17 -12.65 16.95
C ALA A 855 37.83 -11.76 15.73
N PHE A 856 37.89 -10.44 15.89
CA PHE A 856 37.69 -9.50 14.80
C PHE A 856 38.83 -9.61 13.75
N SER A 857 40.09 -9.79 14.16
CA SER A 857 41.18 -10.01 13.23
C SER A 857 40.98 -11.28 12.40
N LYS A 858 40.54 -12.37 13.02
CA LYS A 858 40.21 -13.62 12.31
C LYS A 858 39.10 -13.43 11.29
N LEU A 859 38.11 -12.58 11.62
CA LEU A 859 37.01 -12.24 10.68
C LEU A 859 37.55 -11.48 9.46
N CYS A 860 38.44 -10.51 9.66
CA CYS A 860 39.10 -9.79 8.58
C CYS A 860 39.92 -10.74 7.68
N GLU A 861 40.73 -11.63 8.30
CA GLU A 861 41.51 -12.64 7.56
C GLU A 861 40.62 -13.62 6.76
N ALA A 862 39.49 -14.05 7.34
CA ALA A 862 38.57 -14.95 6.67
C ALA A 862 37.96 -14.32 5.42
N GLN A 863 37.59 -13.05 5.51
CA GLN A 863 37.07 -12.32 4.35
C GLN A 863 38.13 -12.13 3.25
N ASN A 864 39.38 -11.85 3.65
CA ASN A 864 40.49 -11.74 2.69
C ASN A 864 40.71 -13.03 1.89
N LYS A 865 40.38 -14.18 2.48
CA LYS A 865 40.50 -15.51 1.83
C LYS A 865 39.29 -15.85 0.98
N SER A 866 38.20 -15.08 1.06
CA SER A 866 36.92 -15.32 0.37
C SER A 866 36.36 -16.73 0.61
N ASP A 867 36.49 -17.23 1.84
CA ASP A 867 35.99 -18.54 2.28
C ASP A 867 34.76 -18.35 3.18
N ASP A 868 33.59 -18.64 2.65
CA ASP A 868 32.28 -18.43 3.31
C ASP A 868 32.18 -19.22 4.63
N LYS A 869 32.75 -20.41 4.72
CA LYS A 869 32.70 -21.22 5.92
C LYS A 869 33.60 -20.64 7.02
N LEU A 870 34.81 -20.24 6.65
CA LEU A 870 35.73 -19.59 7.55
C LEU A 870 35.20 -18.27 8.07
N GLU A 871 34.53 -17.50 7.20
CA GLU A 871 33.86 -16.26 7.60
C GLU A 871 32.71 -16.50 8.58
N GLN A 872 31.90 -17.54 8.36
CA GLN A 872 30.82 -17.89 9.30
C GLN A 872 31.35 -18.30 10.67
N ASP A 873 32.40 -19.09 10.72
CA ASP A 873 33.02 -19.53 11.97
C ASP A 873 33.66 -18.36 12.71
N ALA A 874 34.36 -17.47 12.01
CA ALA A 874 34.97 -16.26 12.59
C ALA A 874 33.89 -15.27 13.10
N ASN A 875 32.75 -15.11 12.37
CA ASN A 875 31.61 -14.32 12.85
C ASN A 875 31.03 -14.88 14.15
N ARG A 876 30.88 -16.22 14.25
CA ARG A 876 30.43 -16.86 15.51
C ARG A 876 31.41 -16.67 16.66
N GLU A 877 32.72 -16.73 16.39
CA GLU A 877 33.74 -16.48 17.39
C GLU A 877 33.68 -15.04 17.91
N LEU A 878 33.50 -14.07 17.02
CA LEU A 878 33.29 -12.66 17.37
C LEU A 878 32.02 -12.46 18.19
N ASP A 879 30.90 -13.03 17.73
CA ASP A 879 29.62 -12.96 18.45
C ASP A 879 29.75 -13.57 19.86
N ASN A 880 30.40 -14.73 20.00
CA ASN A 880 30.62 -15.37 21.31
C ASN A 880 31.44 -14.47 22.23
N ALA A 881 32.50 -13.82 21.72
CA ALA A 881 33.29 -12.89 22.52
C ALA A 881 32.45 -11.72 23.02
N VAL A 882 31.52 -11.18 22.19
CA VAL A 882 30.63 -10.09 22.53
C VAL A 882 29.50 -10.55 23.46
N PHE A 883 28.94 -11.73 23.26
CA PHE A 883 27.88 -12.30 24.12
C PHE A 883 28.40 -12.57 25.54
N ASP A 884 29.64 -13.05 25.67
CA ASP A 884 30.24 -13.28 26.98
C ASP A 884 30.42 -11.98 27.78
N VAL A 885 30.75 -10.86 27.11
CA VAL A 885 30.81 -9.54 27.74
C VAL A 885 29.46 -9.12 28.34
N LEU A 886 28.36 -9.52 27.73
CA LEU A 886 27.00 -9.24 28.18
C LEU A 886 26.42 -10.37 29.05
N GLU A 887 27.19 -11.35 29.39
CA GLU A 887 26.83 -12.49 30.26
C GLU A 887 25.55 -13.21 29.72
N LEU A 888 25.45 -13.38 28.38
CA LEU A 888 24.30 -14.02 27.76
C LEU A 888 24.40 -15.54 27.78
N ASN A 889 23.41 -16.23 28.30
CA ASN A 889 23.28 -17.68 28.22
C ASN A 889 22.89 -18.17 26.82
N GLU A 890 22.98 -19.48 26.54
CA GLU A 890 22.68 -20.07 25.23
C GLU A 890 21.31 -19.75 24.67
N ASN A 891 20.27 -19.73 25.50
CA ASN A 891 18.91 -19.39 25.06
C ASN A 891 18.83 -17.92 24.66
N GLU A 892 19.48 -17.02 25.38
CA GLU A 892 19.54 -15.59 25.10
C GLU A 892 20.32 -15.28 23.82
N ARG A 893 21.45 -16.01 23.57
CA ARG A 893 22.20 -15.93 22.31
C ARG A 893 21.34 -16.35 21.14
N LYS A 894 20.55 -17.41 21.28
CA LYS A 894 19.58 -17.84 20.28
C LYS A 894 18.52 -16.77 20.03
N GLN A 895 17.99 -16.11 21.06
CA GLN A 895 17.03 -15.02 20.89
C GLN A 895 17.60 -13.85 20.10
N VAL A 896 18.91 -13.53 20.23
CA VAL A 896 19.56 -12.49 19.40
C VAL A 896 19.52 -12.88 17.93
N TYR A 897 19.92 -14.11 17.58
CA TYR A 897 19.93 -14.58 16.19
C TYR A 897 18.52 -14.69 15.60
N ASP A 898 17.57 -15.25 16.35
CA ASP A 898 16.20 -15.41 15.92
C ASP A 898 15.53 -14.04 15.74
N GLY A 899 15.75 -13.10 16.66
CA GLY A 899 15.27 -11.73 16.59
C GLY A 899 15.84 -10.98 15.38
N LEU A 900 17.15 -11.06 15.16
CA LEU A 900 17.80 -10.44 14.00
C LEU A 900 17.27 -11.02 12.68
N LYS A 901 17.12 -12.35 12.59
CA LYS A 901 16.54 -13.02 11.42
C LYS A 901 15.11 -12.58 11.15
N ALA A 902 14.29 -12.47 12.21
CA ALA A 902 12.90 -12.03 12.10
C ALA A 902 12.80 -10.58 11.60
N LEU A 903 13.59 -9.66 12.17
CA LEU A 903 13.59 -8.25 11.78
C LEU A 903 14.07 -8.04 10.34
N ARG A 904 15.16 -8.69 9.93
CA ARG A 904 15.64 -8.65 8.54
C ARG A 904 14.60 -9.21 7.57
N ARG A 905 13.96 -10.32 7.92
CA ARG A 905 12.91 -10.92 7.11
C ARG A 905 11.72 -9.96 6.94
N MET A 906 11.26 -9.30 8.02
CA MET A 906 10.21 -8.28 7.95
C MET A 906 10.60 -7.14 7.02
N ARG A 907 11.81 -6.63 7.13
CA ARG A 907 12.31 -5.53 6.30
C ARG A 907 12.41 -5.91 4.82
N LEU A 908 12.89 -7.11 4.51
CA LEU A 908 13.08 -7.58 3.14
C LEU A 908 11.75 -7.96 2.47
N GLN A 909 10.78 -8.48 3.22
CA GLN A 909 9.43 -8.76 2.69
C GLN A 909 8.67 -7.46 2.32
N ARG A 910 8.93 -6.35 2.98
CA ARG A 910 8.45 -5.02 2.54
C ARG A 910 8.96 -4.67 1.14
N LYS A 911 10.14 -5.11 0.75
CA LYS A 911 10.69 -4.93 -0.62
C LYS A 911 9.85 -5.62 -1.69
N GLU A 912 9.36 -6.84 -1.45
CA GLU A 912 8.55 -7.59 -2.42
C GLU A 912 7.20 -6.91 -2.67
N VAL A 913 6.57 -6.38 -1.62
CA VAL A 913 5.31 -5.64 -1.71
C VAL A 913 5.50 -4.31 -2.45
N ASP A 914 6.55 -3.56 -2.11
CA ASP A 914 6.86 -2.28 -2.76
C ASP A 914 7.21 -2.48 -4.25
N VAL A 915 7.94 -3.55 -4.61
CA VAL A 915 8.24 -3.89 -6.01
C VAL A 915 6.98 -4.28 -6.77
N LEU A 916 6.03 -4.99 -6.15
CA LEU A 916 4.74 -5.30 -6.77
C LEU A 916 3.90 -4.05 -7.01
N VAL A 917 3.90 -3.11 -6.07
CA VAL A 917 3.21 -1.81 -6.22
C VAL A 917 3.91 -0.96 -7.29
N GLU A 918 5.23 -0.83 -7.26
CA GLU A 918 5.99 -0.10 -8.29
C GLU A 918 5.90 -0.73 -9.68
N THR A 919 5.87 -2.07 -9.79
CA THR A 919 5.69 -2.76 -11.07
C THR A 919 4.27 -2.60 -11.60
N ALA A 920 3.26 -2.61 -10.73
CA ALA A 920 1.89 -2.30 -11.13
C ALA A 920 1.73 -0.84 -11.59
N GLU A 921 2.46 0.11 -11.00
CA GLU A 921 2.49 1.51 -11.44
C GLU A 921 3.32 1.74 -12.71
N LYS A 922 4.39 0.97 -12.92
CA LYS A 922 5.31 1.09 -14.07
C LYS A 922 4.83 0.34 -15.32
N TRP A 923 3.80 -0.49 -15.23
CA TRP A 923 3.24 -1.19 -16.39
C TRP A 923 2.35 -0.27 -17.25
N LYS A 924 2.96 0.79 -17.80
CA LYS A 924 2.47 1.52 -18.97
C LYS A 924 3.15 0.95 -20.19
N PRO A 925 2.45 0.63 -21.29
CA PRO A 925 3.11 0.33 -22.54
C PRO A 925 3.95 1.55 -22.89
N ARG A 926 5.27 1.39 -22.87
CA ARG A 926 6.20 2.42 -23.34
C ARG A 926 5.82 2.72 -24.78
N LYS A 927 5.20 3.88 -25.03
CA LYS A 927 5.19 4.45 -26.38
C LYS A 927 6.66 4.52 -26.78
N LYS A 928 7.03 3.84 -27.88
CA LYS A 928 8.36 3.94 -28.46
C LYS A 928 8.65 5.45 -28.60
N PRO A 929 9.72 5.97 -28.04
CA PRO A 929 10.06 7.37 -28.25
C PRO A 929 10.31 7.54 -29.76
N LYS A 930 9.65 8.52 -30.37
CA LYS A 930 10.04 9.01 -31.69
C LYS A 930 11.55 9.22 -31.61
N LYS A 931 12.27 8.72 -32.61
CA LYS A 931 13.69 8.99 -32.81
C LYS A 931 13.86 10.49 -33.06
N GLU A 932 13.86 11.29 -32.03
CA GLU A 932 14.51 12.58 -32.06
C GLU A 932 15.99 12.35 -31.82
N ASN A 933 16.78 12.89 -32.76
CA ASN A 933 18.23 12.86 -32.73
C ASN A 933 18.75 13.28 -31.35
N ARG A 934 18.95 12.31 -30.46
CA ARG A 934 19.82 12.50 -29.31
C ARG A 934 21.23 12.59 -29.83
N LYS A 935 21.74 13.78 -30.04
CA LYS A 935 23.18 14.00 -29.96
C LYS A 935 23.61 13.41 -28.63
N ARG A 936 24.26 12.25 -28.64
CA ARG A 936 25.02 11.75 -27.49
C ARG A 936 25.92 12.91 -27.09
N LEU A 937 25.72 13.45 -25.90
CA LEU A 937 26.77 14.26 -25.28
C LEU A 937 27.96 13.32 -25.18
N GLU A 938 29.03 13.68 -25.92
CA GLU A 938 30.28 12.94 -25.88
C GLU A 938 30.74 12.83 -24.41
N ASP A 939 31.29 11.69 -24.08
CA ASP A 939 31.94 11.39 -22.82
C ASP A 939 32.79 12.59 -22.37
N PRO A 940 32.67 13.09 -21.15
CA PRO A 940 33.50 14.18 -20.63
C PRO A 940 35.01 14.00 -20.89
N SER A 941 35.51 12.75 -20.92
CA SER A 941 36.88 12.43 -21.27
C SER A 941 37.27 12.86 -22.71
N LYS A 942 36.37 12.75 -23.68
CA LYS A 942 36.65 13.20 -25.09
C LYS A 942 36.65 14.71 -25.21
N ARG A 943 35.89 15.44 -24.41
CA ARG A 943 35.96 16.89 -24.33
C ARG A 943 37.23 17.38 -23.67
N LEU A 944 37.78 16.61 -22.75
CA LEU A 944 39.06 16.82 -22.11
C LEU A 944 40.21 16.88 -23.18
N ASP A 945 40.23 15.90 -24.10
CA ASP A 945 41.23 15.82 -25.20
C ASP A 945 41.19 17.02 -26.13
N ILE A 946 40.01 17.57 -26.41
CA ILE A 946 39.80 18.74 -27.21
C ILE A 946 40.30 20.00 -26.52
N TRP A 947 40.08 20.11 -25.20
CA TRP A 947 40.51 21.23 -24.39
C TRP A 947 42.04 21.25 -24.20
N MET A 948 42.65 20.07 -23.95
CA MET A 948 44.10 19.90 -23.83
C MET A 948 44.90 20.21 -25.11
N LYS A 949 44.25 20.16 -26.28
CA LYS A 949 44.89 20.46 -27.60
C LYS A 949 44.82 21.93 -28.01
N ARG A 950 44.16 22.81 -27.24
CA ARG A 950 44.23 24.25 -27.41
C ARG A 950 45.55 24.74 -26.85
N GLU A 951 46.44 25.13 -27.77
CA GLU A 951 47.70 25.79 -27.43
C GLU A 951 47.43 27.06 -26.63
N ASP A 952 48.24 27.31 -25.59
CA ASP A 952 48.19 28.46 -24.70
C ASP A 952 48.08 29.77 -25.48
N PRO A 953 47.19 30.66 -25.15
CA PRO A 953 47.38 32.07 -25.25
C PRO A 953 47.80 32.61 -23.88
N LEU A 954 49.13 32.85 -23.78
CA LEU A 954 49.80 33.69 -22.76
C LEU A 954 49.41 33.48 -21.30
#